data_318e54175bf6ea4815520cba24f83668
#
_entry.id   318e54175bf6ea4815520cba24f83668
#
_cell.length_a   1.000
_cell.length_b   1.000
_cell.length_c   1.000
_cell.angle_alpha   90.00
_cell.angle_beta   90.00
_cell.angle_gamma   90.00
#
_symmetry.space_group_name_H-M   'P 1'
#
loop_
_entity.id
_entity.type
_entity.pdbx_description
1 polymer ?
#
loop_
_entity_poly.entity_id
_entity_poly.type
_entity_poly.pdbx_seq_one_letter_code
_entity_poly.pdbx_strand_id
1 'polypeptide(L)'
;VGRQHIQQQYYTRGRQGIFRSNEGYDTVSKSASLDNSFIKKTLHPFCVYNAPKELQEKGETQVDKYPEALFCFRAESGEMVIGKSVYVGADFTGQRNTFFTHNYVIPSVQRDEFCKTPAKIFGISSFTNHHEETNGKELPELEDLPYHNRSTGDKKQILARLGIDEQAFKQLLFATMSSLSTKKKVFISLDVDISETSEAATQLVEILYGCLPYEMRRQLGFLTYTNEPESKKYLHVIFVEKGSIRSGNGHMNKDFLFDFANKSILHADIQGEHEYLTFAWNNLNEAVVLKSFYEFADEILAGEDLAKSLSITTYYELCTLFLIETGQLSVYERNKTAVWQVLLQYIRNERLMNKKRLFALFGLLFEAEKMAVASKSLPSVELITLISEAYNVVENQDSRKEIIMYLMDILLKGKSSQQTEYVAQIYKQLSGNHELFTFMMSTILSYEKVVKPLFEEYVAQRLVGCNKLDDVVKEMNFWANHASQAFQNHFFMNSMEQKLLSLLKEEKQKVGATLSIHQMLGKWRVGHSYTNRVLEEIDKCLLKHLSLEALSKEDVRKVVSLFEHKPQSFFTALDSQSEYKLELLMNVFSLEKEPGTPMPEEFYRNWDKDDIQIQQKLIRKMLGSPLDEGSFPKVALVFYRGDSQNSHAVFDFDGMLTFVEQHGGDETTYLFIQWLLKQRMFLVDRKLVPSYRLVLKQYLLHDHAKRLRDKEWRKRWYAIRNPEFREMLHEAEKESSNAVARFFRQNKGMAVIGLLVMLTVGTVGGVMLYSKSQAPIPATLPATETTPVTGAVEDVTPIFVEKGQADSIENTPIYMLLQPNVKPVIASSVPTE
;
A
#
# COMPACT_ATOMS: atom_id res chain seq x y z
N VAL A 1 3.28 -11.95 50.82
CA VAL A 1 1.91 -11.90 50.31
C VAL A 1 1.12 -12.93 51.07
N GLY A 2 0.26 -12.50 52.05
CA GLY A 2 -0.56 -13.41 52.86
C GLY A 2 -1.51 -14.22 51.96
N ARG A 3 -1.67 -15.50 52.23
CA ARG A 3 -2.70 -16.31 51.58
C ARG A 3 -4.06 -15.64 51.86
N GLN A 4 -4.74 -15.19 50.82
CA GLN A 4 -6.10 -14.70 50.93
C GLN A 4 -7.02 -15.93 51.03
N HIS A 5 -7.82 -16.01 52.06
CA HIS A 5 -8.74 -17.11 52.33
C HIS A 5 -10.07 -16.90 51.61
N ILE A 6 -10.81 -17.98 51.40
CA ILE A 6 -12.17 -17.94 50.84
C ILE A 6 -13.11 -17.40 51.92
N GLN A 7 -13.87 -16.37 51.60
CA GLN A 7 -14.79 -15.71 52.52
C GLN A 7 -16.24 -16.18 52.27
N GLN A 8 -17.05 -16.08 53.29
CA GLN A 8 -18.43 -16.58 53.29
C GLN A 8 -19.43 -15.48 53.63
N GLN A 9 -20.64 -15.62 53.13
CA GLN A 9 -21.78 -14.76 53.44
C GLN A 9 -23.09 -15.57 53.44
N TYR A 10 -23.91 -15.42 54.51
CA TYR A 10 -25.25 -15.92 54.59
C TYR A 10 -26.24 -14.75 54.42
N TYR A 11 -27.24 -14.94 53.60
CA TYR A 11 -28.28 -13.94 53.34
C TYR A 11 -29.67 -14.61 53.41
N THR A 12 -30.52 -14.14 54.28
CA THR A 12 -31.88 -14.61 54.42
C THR A 12 -32.71 -13.58 55.15
N ARG A 13 -34.00 -13.90 55.36
CA ARG A 13 -34.90 -13.12 56.19
C ARG A 13 -34.70 -13.49 57.67
N GLY A 14 -34.32 -12.51 58.47
CA GLY A 14 -34.09 -12.68 59.91
C GLY A 14 -34.78 -11.57 60.73
N ARG A 15 -34.78 -11.71 62.06
CA ARG A 15 -35.24 -10.65 62.97
C ARG A 15 -34.26 -9.47 62.95
N GLN A 16 -33.03 -9.71 62.79
CA GLN A 16 -31.95 -8.72 62.64
C GLN A 16 -30.90 -9.22 61.70
N GLY A 17 -30.33 -8.33 60.93
CA GLY A 17 -29.18 -8.61 60.08
C GLY A 17 -27.92 -7.87 60.54
N ILE A 18 -26.89 -7.86 59.68
CA ILE A 18 -25.67 -7.08 59.92
C ILE A 18 -25.88 -5.61 59.54
N PHE A 19 -26.71 -5.31 58.52
CA PHE A 19 -26.94 -3.96 58.02
C PHE A 19 -28.30 -3.41 58.42
N ARG A 20 -29.21 -4.23 58.93
CA ARG A 20 -30.59 -3.86 59.34
C ARG A 20 -30.80 -4.27 60.77
N SER A 21 -31.42 -3.38 61.55
CA SER A 21 -31.90 -3.64 62.90
C SER A 21 -33.31 -4.18 62.99
N ASN A 22 -34.07 -4.14 61.91
CA ASN A 22 -35.46 -4.56 61.80
C ASN A 22 -35.55 -5.86 61.00
N GLU A 23 -36.69 -6.55 61.16
CA GLU A 23 -37.02 -7.75 60.40
C GLU A 23 -36.94 -7.51 58.90
N GLY A 24 -36.35 -8.45 58.17
CA GLY A 24 -36.27 -8.40 56.73
C GLY A 24 -35.11 -9.20 56.16
N TYR A 25 -34.98 -9.17 54.84
CA TYR A 25 -33.86 -9.77 54.15
C TYR A 25 -32.60 -8.96 54.40
N ASP A 26 -31.54 -9.60 54.85
CA ASP A 26 -30.24 -9.00 55.07
C ASP A 26 -29.14 -10.09 55.14
N THR A 27 -27.91 -9.67 55.14
CA THR A 27 -26.78 -10.54 55.53
C THR A 27 -26.90 -10.86 57.01
N VAL A 28 -27.10 -12.12 57.35
CA VAL A 28 -27.23 -12.59 58.75
C VAL A 28 -25.88 -13.01 59.36
N SER A 29 -24.97 -13.51 58.50
CA SER A 29 -23.62 -13.85 58.92
C SER A 29 -22.66 -13.64 57.78
N LYS A 30 -21.40 -13.30 58.09
CA LYS A 30 -20.32 -13.14 57.10
C LYS A 30 -18.95 -13.42 57.71
N SER A 31 -17.93 -13.71 56.88
CA SER A 31 -16.53 -13.73 57.33
C SER A 31 -16.09 -12.33 57.77
N ALA A 32 -15.29 -12.26 58.81
CA ALA A 32 -14.87 -10.99 59.45
C ALA A 32 -14.22 -10.02 58.43
N SER A 33 -13.35 -10.52 57.57
CA SER A 33 -12.60 -9.75 56.60
C SER A 33 -13.41 -9.39 55.34
N LEU A 34 -14.62 -9.95 55.12
CA LEU A 34 -15.44 -9.65 53.94
C LEU A 34 -15.98 -8.23 54.00
N ASP A 35 -15.60 -7.45 53.02
CA ASP A 35 -15.93 -6.01 52.96
C ASP A 35 -17.43 -5.73 52.85
N ASN A 36 -17.89 -4.83 53.68
CA ASN A 36 -19.30 -4.45 53.72
C ASN A 36 -19.80 -3.75 52.44
N SER A 37 -18.93 -3.00 51.79
CA SER A 37 -19.28 -2.35 50.50
C SER A 37 -19.39 -3.39 49.39
N PHE A 38 -18.49 -4.38 49.37
CA PHE A 38 -18.56 -5.51 48.43
C PHE A 38 -19.85 -6.31 48.61
N ILE A 39 -20.24 -6.61 49.86
CA ILE A 39 -21.50 -7.29 50.14
C ILE A 39 -22.67 -6.51 49.53
N LYS A 40 -22.81 -5.21 49.88
CA LYS A 40 -23.94 -4.41 49.44
C LYS A 40 -24.00 -4.20 47.91
N LYS A 41 -22.85 -3.93 47.30
CA LYS A 41 -22.81 -3.58 45.87
C LYS A 41 -22.73 -4.80 44.94
N THR A 42 -22.07 -5.88 45.40
CA THR A 42 -21.73 -7.03 44.55
C THR A 42 -22.57 -8.27 44.91
N LEU A 43 -22.71 -8.64 46.20
CA LEU A 43 -23.41 -9.87 46.60
C LEU A 43 -24.94 -9.70 46.69
N HIS A 44 -25.43 -8.66 47.35
CA HIS A 44 -26.85 -8.44 47.54
C HIS A 44 -27.71 -8.46 46.25
N PRO A 45 -27.27 -7.90 45.11
CA PRO A 45 -28.02 -8.00 43.85
C PRO A 45 -28.25 -9.43 43.36
N PHE A 46 -27.44 -10.39 43.80
CA PHE A 46 -27.56 -11.81 43.47
C PHE A 46 -28.22 -12.65 44.56
N CYS A 47 -28.39 -12.10 45.77
CA CYS A 47 -29.13 -12.73 46.86
C CYS A 47 -30.65 -12.56 46.65
N VAL A 48 -31.15 -13.15 45.56
CA VAL A 48 -32.55 -13.12 45.15
C VAL A 48 -32.95 -14.51 44.71
N TYR A 49 -34.10 -14.94 45.16
CA TYR A 49 -34.72 -16.19 44.73
C TYR A 49 -36.20 -15.95 44.47
N ASN A 50 -36.67 -16.22 43.30
CA ASN A 50 -38.07 -16.15 42.94
C ASN A 50 -38.58 -17.56 42.73
N ALA A 51 -39.46 -17.99 43.65
CA ALA A 51 -40.02 -19.34 43.61
C ALA A 51 -40.85 -19.57 42.34
N PRO A 52 -40.88 -20.81 41.80
CA PRO A 52 -41.67 -21.16 40.62
C PRO A 52 -43.14 -20.78 40.77
N LYS A 53 -43.76 -20.13 39.76
CA LYS A 53 -45.16 -19.73 39.82
C LYS A 53 -46.08 -20.92 39.95
N GLU A 54 -45.80 -22.00 39.29
CA GLU A 54 -46.59 -23.22 39.36
C GLU A 54 -46.66 -23.80 40.77
N LEU A 55 -45.57 -23.84 41.50
CA LEU A 55 -45.51 -24.37 42.88
C LEU A 55 -46.19 -23.39 43.84
N GLN A 56 -46.05 -22.10 43.66
CA GLN A 56 -46.76 -21.09 44.46
C GLN A 56 -48.25 -21.15 44.30
N GLU A 57 -48.75 -21.28 43.05
CA GLU A 57 -50.17 -21.35 42.73
C GLU A 57 -50.84 -22.63 43.31
N LYS A 58 -50.08 -23.76 43.32
CA LYS A 58 -50.48 -25.04 43.92
C LYS A 58 -50.38 -25.06 45.44
N GLY A 59 -49.78 -24.02 46.06
CA GLY A 59 -49.53 -23.99 47.49
C GLY A 59 -48.60 -25.06 47.96
N GLU A 60 -47.64 -25.49 47.16
CA GLU A 60 -46.68 -26.56 47.50
C GLU A 60 -45.82 -26.15 48.72
N THR A 61 -45.70 -27.04 49.69
CA THR A 61 -44.97 -26.80 50.95
C THR A 61 -43.70 -27.63 51.06
N GLN A 62 -43.50 -28.66 50.22
CA GLN A 62 -42.31 -29.46 50.18
C GLN A 62 -41.14 -28.72 49.61
N VAL A 63 -40.15 -28.42 50.44
CA VAL A 63 -38.97 -27.58 50.09
C VAL A 63 -38.11 -28.25 48.98
N ASP A 64 -38.05 -29.56 49.00
CA ASP A 64 -37.24 -30.37 48.02
C ASP A 64 -37.80 -30.33 46.61
N LYS A 65 -39.04 -29.88 46.42
CA LYS A 65 -39.61 -29.68 45.07
C LYS A 65 -39.21 -28.35 44.45
N TYR A 66 -38.70 -27.41 45.22
CA TYR A 66 -38.28 -26.11 44.72
C TYR A 66 -36.86 -26.14 44.15
N PRO A 67 -36.62 -25.66 42.92
CA PRO A 67 -35.30 -25.71 42.30
C PRO A 67 -34.30 -24.84 43.07
N GLU A 68 -33.11 -25.36 43.30
CA GLU A 68 -31.97 -24.59 43.79
C GLU A 68 -31.42 -23.69 42.69
N ALA A 69 -30.95 -22.48 43.01
CA ALA A 69 -30.37 -21.55 42.09
C ALA A 69 -28.85 -21.41 42.39
N LEU A 70 -28.02 -22.17 41.69
CA LEU A 70 -26.57 -22.01 41.73
C LEU A 70 -26.17 -20.88 40.77
N PHE A 71 -25.32 -19.95 41.22
CA PHE A 71 -24.74 -18.93 40.38
C PHE A 71 -23.23 -18.79 40.61
N CYS A 72 -22.56 -18.39 39.58
CA CYS A 72 -21.14 -18.08 39.58
C CYS A 72 -20.87 -16.87 38.70
N PHE A 73 -20.03 -15.96 39.14
CA PHE A 73 -19.58 -14.83 38.31
C PHE A 73 -18.24 -14.26 38.82
N ARG A 74 -17.57 -13.53 37.94
CA ARG A 74 -16.39 -12.73 38.29
C ARG A 74 -16.82 -11.32 38.67
N ALA A 75 -16.40 -10.87 39.84
CA ALA A 75 -16.55 -9.48 40.27
C ALA A 75 -15.58 -8.55 39.55
N GLU A 76 -15.87 -7.25 39.50
CA GLU A 76 -14.97 -6.23 38.89
C GLU A 76 -13.63 -6.17 39.59
N SER A 77 -13.56 -6.41 40.91
CA SER A 77 -12.33 -6.43 41.68
C SER A 77 -11.51 -7.70 41.50
N GLY A 78 -12.04 -8.70 40.75
CA GLY A 78 -11.31 -9.89 40.30
C GLY A 78 -11.61 -11.18 41.06
N GLU A 79 -12.33 -11.15 42.18
CA GLU A 79 -12.81 -12.30 42.91
C GLU A 79 -13.82 -13.09 42.07
N MET A 80 -13.89 -14.42 42.34
CA MET A 80 -14.97 -15.25 41.83
C MET A 80 -16.01 -15.43 42.96
N VAL A 81 -17.25 -15.15 42.68
CA VAL A 81 -18.37 -15.42 43.59
C VAL A 81 -19.08 -16.67 43.14
N ILE A 82 -19.26 -17.63 44.06
CA ILE A 82 -20.06 -18.84 43.85
C ILE A 82 -21.12 -18.85 44.94
N GLY A 83 -22.38 -18.77 44.52
CA GLY A 83 -23.48 -18.72 45.48
C GLY A 83 -24.61 -19.68 45.13
N LYS A 84 -25.32 -20.15 46.14
CA LYS A 84 -26.49 -20.99 46.01
C LYS A 84 -27.66 -20.39 46.81
N SER A 85 -28.78 -20.16 46.12
CA SER A 85 -30.03 -19.72 46.71
C SER A 85 -31.04 -20.88 46.74
N VAL A 86 -31.68 -21.09 47.86
CA VAL A 86 -32.65 -22.19 48.05
C VAL A 86 -33.91 -21.67 48.73
N TYR A 87 -35.04 -22.22 48.37
CA TYR A 87 -36.31 -22.00 49.11
C TYR A 87 -36.24 -22.75 50.44
N VAL A 88 -36.63 -22.11 51.53
CA VAL A 88 -36.56 -22.70 52.85
C VAL A 88 -37.90 -22.74 53.61
N GLY A 89 -39.00 -22.49 52.86
CA GLY A 89 -40.32 -22.53 53.45
C GLY A 89 -40.67 -21.25 54.20
N ALA A 90 -41.49 -21.42 55.24
CA ALA A 90 -41.96 -20.30 56.05
C ALA A 90 -40.83 -19.68 56.88
N ASP A 91 -40.87 -18.37 57.06
CA ASP A 91 -39.95 -17.61 57.90
C ASP A 91 -40.22 -17.89 59.42
N PHE A 92 -39.41 -17.31 60.25
CA PHE A 92 -39.52 -17.43 61.69
C PHE A 92 -40.89 -16.98 62.30
N THR A 93 -41.71 -16.30 61.50
CA THR A 93 -43.06 -15.92 61.87
C THR A 93 -44.12 -16.95 61.42
N GLY A 94 -43.77 -17.88 60.56
CA GLY A 94 -44.68 -18.85 59.94
C GLY A 94 -45.56 -18.25 58.85
N GLN A 95 -45.43 -16.97 58.52
CA GLN A 95 -46.39 -16.24 57.69
C GLN A 95 -45.92 -15.97 56.27
N ARG A 96 -44.59 -16.03 56.06
CA ARG A 96 -44.00 -15.64 54.76
C ARG A 96 -43.03 -16.69 54.27
N ASN A 97 -43.19 -17.06 53.02
CA ASN A 97 -42.21 -17.88 52.33
C ASN A 97 -40.90 -17.13 52.17
N THR A 98 -39.80 -17.83 52.45
CA THR A 98 -38.47 -17.23 52.44
C THR A 98 -37.47 -18.11 51.73
N PHE A 99 -36.28 -17.52 51.43
CA PHE A 99 -35.15 -18.21 50.85
C PHE A 99 -33.89 -17.95 51.66
N PHE A 100 -32.91 -18.80 51.44
CA PHE A 100 -31.59 -18.68 51.98
C PHE A 100 -30.57 -18.66 50.87
N THR A 101 -29.58 -17.74 50.95
CA THR A 101 -28.44 -17.69 49.99
C THR A 101 -27.15 -17.82 50.75
N HIS A 102 -26.32 -18.79 50.34
CA HIS A 102 -24.97 -18.96 50.82
C HIS A 102 -23.99 -18.56 49.71
N ASN A 103 -23.13 -17.60 49.96
CA ASN A 103 -22.10 -17.14 49.04
C ASN A 103 -20.69 -17.48 49.51
N TYR A 104 -19.89 -17.97 48.60
CA TYR A 104 -18.43 -18.05 48.72
C TYR A 104 -17.80 -16.98 47.84
N VAL A 105 -16.81 -16.26 48.39
CA VAL A 105 -16.02 -15.26 47.65
C VAL A 105 -14.58 -15.82 47.58
N ILE A 106 -14.25 -16.30 46.38
CA ILE A 106 -12.96 -16.89 46.06
C ILE A 106 -11.98 -15.78 45.69
N PRO A 107 -10.86 -15.63 46.35
CA PRO A 107 -9.85 -14.61 46.00
C PRO A 107 -9.28 -14.82 44.62
N SER A 108 -8.89 -13.71 43.92
CA SER A 108 -8.39 -13.74 42.57
C SER A 108 -7.18 -14.66 42.35
N VAL A 109 -6.37 -14.87 43.39
CA VAL A 109 -5.18 -15.75 43.36
C VAL A 109 -5.54 -17.24 43.28
N GLN A 110 -6.71 -17.64 43.78
CA GLN A 110 -7.18 -19.05 43.78
C GLN A 110 -8.14 -19.33 42.62
N ARG A 111 -8.67 -18.28 41.93
CA ARG A 111 -9.70 -18.39 40.90
C ARG A 111 -9.31 -19.35 39.76
N ASP A 112 -8.05 -19.35 39.33
CA ASP A 112 -7.57 -20.18 38.22
C ASP A 112 -7.73 -21.67 38.51
N GLU A 113 -7.55 -22.09 39.74
CA GLU A 113 -7.73 -23.46 40.17
C GLU A 113 -9.19 -23.90 39.99
N PHE A 114 -10.14 -23.03 40.39
CA PHE A 114 -11.57 -23.28 40.21
C PHE A 114 -11.94 -23.31 38.74
N CYS A 115 -11.42 -22.40 37.92
CA CYS A 115 -11.67 -22.38 36.49
C CYS A 115 -11.14 -23.64 35.75
N LYS A 116 -9.98 -24.14 36.17
CA LYS A 116 -9.36 -25.34 35.58
C LYS A 116 -9.99 -26.63 36.07
N THR A 117 -10.63 -26.63 37.24
CA THR A 117 -11.24 -27.80 37.89
C THR A 117 -12.75 -27.57 38.06
N PRO A 118 -13.61 -27.83 37.05
CA PRO A 118 -15.06 -27.57 37.13
C PRO A 118 -15.74 -28.19 38.39
N ALA A 119 -15.29 -29.35 38.84
CA ALA A 119 -15.81 -29.98 40.06
C ALA A 119 -15.73 -29.08 41.32
N LYS A 120 -14.73 -28.19 41.39
CA LYS A 120 -14.63 -27.19 42.48
C LYS A 120 -15.74 -26.11 42.44
N ILE A 121 -16.47 -25.99 41.34
CA ILE A 121 -17.62 -25.09 41.21
C ILE A 121 -18.92 -25.87 41.36
N PHE A 122 -19.08 -26.92 40.56
CA PHE A 122 -20.34 -27.66 40.45
C PHE A 122 -20.50 -28.76 41.51
N GLY A 123 -19.42 -29.21 42.13
CA GLY A 123 -19.40 -30.29 43.11
C GLY A 123 -19.28 -29.83 44.57
N ILE A 124 -19.38 -28.51 44.86
CA ILE A 124 -19.28 -27.99 46.24
C ILE A 124 -20.31 -28.66 47.13
N SER A 125 -19.86 -29.32 48.20
CA SER A 125 -20.69 -30.07 49.12
C SER A 125 -20.99 -29.30 50.43
N SER A 126 -20.33 -28.16 50.63
CA SER A 126 -20.38 -27.40 51.89
C SER A 126 -21.44 -26.28 51.89
N PHE A 127 -22.32 -26.22 50.91
CA PHE A 127 -23.41 -25.26 50.91
C PHE A 127 -24.37 -25.60 52.08
N THR A 128 -24.69 -24.59 52.90
CA THR A 128 -25.80 -24.69 53.90
C THR A 128 -27.05 -23.97 53.41
N ASN A 129 -28.19 -24.39 53.90
CA ASN A 129 -29.51 -23.83 53.64
C ASN A 129 -30.19 -23.25 54.85
N HIS A 130 -29.55 -23.22 56.01
CA HIS A 130 -30.07 -22.69 57.25
C HIS A 130 -29.01 -21.97 58.06
N HIS A 131 -29.48 -21.10 58.95
CA HIS A 131 -28.64 -20.41 59.95
C HIS A 131 -29.46 -20.23 61.21
N GLU A 132 -28.89 -20.65 62.32
CA GLU A 132 -29.45 -20.43 63.62
C GLU A 132 -28.87 -19.14 64.20
N GLU A 133 -29.72 -18.28 64.74
CA GLU A 133 -29.29 -17.02 65.37
C GLU A 133 -28.29 -17.23 66.52
N THR A 134 -28.27 -18.42 67.13
CA THR A 134 -27.33 -18.84 68.17
C THR A 134 -25.90 -19.03 67.69
N ASN A 135 -25.71 -19.29 66.43
CA ASN A 135 -24.39 -19.54 65.80
C ASN A 135 -23.54 -18.25 65.57
N GLY A 136 -24.09 -17.07 65.94
CA GLY A 136 -23.38 -15.79 65.80
C GLY A 136 -23.39 -15.22 64.40
N LYS A 137 -22.78 -14.03 64.27
CA LYS A 137 -22.77 -13.26 62.97
C LYS A 137 -21.46 -13.43 62.21
N GLU A 138 -20.49 -14.19 62.72
CA GLU A 138 -19.18 -14.38 62.12
C GLU A 138 -19.02 -15.79 61.55
N LEU A 139 -18.59 -15.88 60.28
CA LEU A 139 -18.30 -17.13 59.58
C LEU A 139 -16.79 -17.33 59.45
N PRO A 140 -16.32 -18.57 59.53
CA PRO A 140 -14.89 -18.88 59.34
C PRO A 140 -14.47 -18.54 57.92
N GLU A 141 -13.23 -18.13 57.79
CA GLU A 141 -12.54 -18.09 56.48
C GLU A 141 -12.00 -19.47 56.17
N LEU A 142 -12.07 -19.88 54.89
CA LEU A 142 -11.71 -21.22 54.45
C LEU A 142 -10.46 -21.18 53.58
N GLU A 143 -9.62 -22.22 53.70
CA GLU A 143 -8.46 -22.38 52.80
C GLU A 143 -8.85 -22.97 51.47
N ASP A 144 -9.81 -23.92 51.44
CA ASP A 144 -10.36 -24.58 50.24
C ASP A 144 -11.83 -25.00 50.50
N LEU A 145 -12.55 -25.35 49.48
CA LEU A 145 -13.94 -25.85 49.58
C LEU A 145 -13.98 -27.34 49.34
N PRO A 146 -14.63 -28.12 50.23
CA PRO A 146 -14.86 -29.54 49.99
C PRO A 146 -15.80 -29.71 48.79
N TYR A 147 -15.39 -30.59 47.87
CA TYR A 147 -16.17 -30.89 46.67
C TYR A 147 -16.17 -32.39 46.36
N HIS A 148 -17.16 -32.83 45.64
CA HIS A 148 -17.23 -34.16 45.11
C HIS A 148 -17.07 -34.08 43.56
N ASN A 149 -16.27 -35.02 43.04
CA ASN A 149 -16.30 -35.21 41.60
C ASN A 149 -17.66 -35.79 41.21
N ARG A 150 -18.48 -35.00 40.58
CA ARG A 150 -19.76 -35.51 40.05
C ARG A 150 -19.39 -36.53 38.96
N SER A 151 -19.82 -37.79 39.10
CA SER A 151 -19.73 -38.75 38.03
C SER A 151 -20.65 -38.29 36.90
N THR A 152 -20.13 -37.47 36.01
CA THR A 152 -20.84 -37.10 34.80
C THR A 152 -20.84 -38.36 33.92
N GLY A 153 -22.02 -39.01 33.79
CA GLY A 153 -22.25 -40.05 32.80
C GLY A 153 -21.92 -39.57 31.38
N ASP A 154 -22.19 -40.36 30.40
CA ASP A 154 -22.01 -39.97 29.00
C ASP A 154 -22.71 -38.62 28.73
N LYS A 155 -21.90 -37.56 28.49
CA LYS A 155 -22.39 -36.20 28.28
C LYS A 155 -23.32 -36.10 27.08
N LYS A 156 -23.09 -36.90 26.01
CA LYS A 156 -23.99 -36.96 24.85
C LYS A 156 -25.35 -37.54 25.22
N GLN A 157 -25.40 -38.52 26.11
CA GLN A 157 -26.66 -39.08 26.63
C GLN A 157 -27.41 -38.05 27.49
N ILE A 158 -26.69 -37.27 28.31
CA ILE A 158 -27.30 -36.20 29.12
C ILE A 158 -27.94 -35.16 28.18
N LEU A 159 -27.19 -34.71 27.16
CA LEU A 159 -27.72 -33.75 26.16
C LEU A 159 -28.93 -34.32 25.40
N ALA A 160 -28.89 -35.55 24.98
CA ALA A 160 -29.98 -36.21 24.28
C ALA A 160 -31.27 -36.27 25.18
N ARG A 161 -31.12 -36.59 26.50
CA ARG A 161 -32.22 -36.54 27.46
C ARG A 161 -32.86 -35.15 27.59
N LEU A 162 -32.04 -34.10 27.45
CA LEU A 162 -32.53 -32.71 27.49
C LEU A 162 -33.05 -32.23 26.13
N GLY A 163 -33.14 -33.09 25.12
CA GLY A 163 -33.57 -32.72 23.77
C GLY A 163 -32.59 -31.90 22.99
N ILE A 164 -31.29 -31.93 23.35
CA ILE A 164 -30.20 -31.16 22.75
C ILE A 164 -29.39 -32.09 21.84
N ASP A 165 -29.57 -31.92 20.54
CA ASP A 165 -28.76 -32.59 19.52
C ASP A 165 -27.44 -31.89 19.24
N GLU A 166 -26.65 -32.39 18.31
CA GLU A 166 -25.38 -31.83 17.93
C GLU A 166 -25.50 -30.38 17.46
N GLN A 167 -26.50 -30.08 16.64
CA GLN A 167 -26.69 -28.74 16.08
C GLN A 167 -27.07 -27.74 17.17
N ALA A 168 -28.05 -28.11 18.01
CA ALA A 168 -28.46 -27.26 19.11
C ALA A 168 -27.32 -27.04 20.14
N PHE A 169 -26.52 -28.09 20.40
CA PHE A 169 -25.35 -27.94 21.27
C PHE A 169 -24.32 -26.99 20.69
N LYS A 170 -23.98 -27.12 19.40
CA LYS A 170 -23.04 -26.20 18.72
C LYS A 170 -23.57 -24.78 18.76
N GLN A 171 -24.87 -24.55 18.52
CA GLN A 171 -25.50 -23.23 18.63
C GLN A 171 -25.42 -22.67 20.05
N LEU A 172 -25.65 -23.51 21.06
CA LEU A 172 -25.58 -23.10 22.45
C LEU A 172 -24.16 -22.78 22.89
N LEU A 173 -23.17 -23.58 22.49
CA LEU A 173 -21.75 -23.30 22.75
C LEU A 173 -21.31 -22.01 22.05
N PHE A 174 -21.69 -21.82 20.78
CA PHE A 174 -21.45 -20.59 20.03
C PHE A 174 -22.03 -19.36 20.73
N ALA A 175 -23.32 -19.44 21.14
CA ALA A 175 -23.98 -18.36 21.86
C ALA A 175 -23.30 -18.04 23.20
N THR A 176 -22.91 -19.08 23.93
CA THR A 176 -22.18 -18.94 25.21
C THR A 176 -20.83 -18.23 25.00
N MET A 177 -20.04 -18.67 24.04
CA MET A 177 -18.75 -18.03 23.73
C MET A 177 -18.95 -16.58 23.25
N SER A 178 -19.91 -16.34 22.35
CA SER A 178 -20.23 -15.01 21.84
C SER A 178 -20.71 -14.05 22.92
N SER A 179 -21.43 -14.54 23.94
CA SER A 179 -21.93 -13.72 25.05
C SER A 179 -20.80 -13.09 25.87
N LEU A 180 -19.61 -13.68 25.89
CA LEU A 180 -18.46 -13.22 26.64
C LEU A 180 -17.77 -12.01 25.99
N SER A 181 -17.84 -11.91 24.67
CA SER A 181 -17.29 -10.79 23.89
C SER A 181 -18.32 -9.72 23.54
N THR A 182 -19.63 -10.03 23.71
CA THR A 182 -20.73 -9.12 23.40
C THR A 182 -21.49 -8.75 24.66
N LYS A 183 -22.48 -7.89 24.55
CA LYS A 183 -23.43 -7.58 25.65
C LYS A 183 -24.64 -8.51 25.67
N LYS A 184 -24.71 -9.47 24.74
CA LYS A 184 -25.84 -10.40 24.63
C LYS A 184 -25.81 -11.43 25.76
N LYS A 185 -27.00 -11.83 26.22
CA LYS A 185 -27.17 -12.91 27.19
C LYS A 185 -27.67 -14.17 26.49
N VAL A 186 -27.50 -15.30 27.15
CA VAL A 186 -28.01 -16.60 26.72
C VAL A 186 -29.07 -17.01 27.73
N PHE A 187 -30.35 -17.03 27.31
CA PHE A 187 -31.47 -17.51 28.15
C PHE A 187 -31.83 -18.91 27.71
N ILE A 188 -31.94 -19.83 28.67
CA ILE A 188 -32.22 -21.24 28.42
C ILE A 188 -33.44 -21.69 29.21
N SER A 189 -34.43 -22.23 28.54
CA SER A 189 -35.58 -22.89 29.14
C SER A 189 -35.56 -24.38 28.79
N LEU A 190 -35.50 -25.26 29.76
CA LEU A 190 -35.44 -26.70 29.59
C LEU A 190 -36.82 -27.34 29.58
N ASP A 191 -37.00 -28.45 28.86
CA ASP A 191 -38.21 -29.27 28.86
C ASP A 191 -38.12 -30.39 29.93
N VAL A 192 -38.14 -30.00 31.20
CA VAL A 192 -38.06 -30.92 32.32
C VAL A 192 -39.06 -30.48 33.41
N ASP A 193 -39.36 -31.42 34.33
CA ASP A 193 -40.17 -31.06 35.48
C ASP A 193 -39.48 -30.05 36.38
N ILE A 194 -40.25 -29.20 37.07
CA ILE A 194 -39.70 -28.09 37.87
C ILE A 194 -38.75 -28.57 38.96
N SER A 195 -39.05 -29.72 39.56
CA SER A 195 -38.19 -30.32 40.59
C SER A 195 -36.84 -30.85 40.06
N GLU A 196 -36.76 -31.13 38.77
CA GLU A 196 -35.53 -31.60 38.08
C GLU A 196 -34.73 -30.44 37.43
N THR A 197 -35.31 -29.24 37.35
CA THR A 197 -34.73 -28.07 36.65
C THR A 197 -33.33 -27.72 37.14
N SER A 198 -33.11 -27.72 38.45
CA SER A 198 -31.84 -27.37 39.09
C SER A 198 -30.72 -28.35 38.67
N GLU A 199 -31.00 -29.63 38.75
CA GLU A 199 -30.01 -30.66 38.36
C GLU A 199 -29.75 -30.65 36.88
N ALA A 200 -30.77 -30.58 36.06
CA ALA A 200 -30.64 -30.51 34.58
C ALA A 200 -29.87 -29.26 34.11
N ALA A 201 -30.18 -28.11 34.72
CA ALA A 201 -29.47 -26.85 34.39
C ALA A 201 -27.99 -26.94 34.84
N THR A 202 -27.73 -27.48 36.05
CA THR A 202 -26.36 -27.67 36.55
C THR A 202 -25.57 -28.61 35.64
N GLN A 203 -26.13 -29.73 35.19
CA GLN A 203 -25.49 -30.67 34.28
C GLN A 203 -25.18 -30.01 32.93
N LEU A 204 -26.11 -29.26 32.37
CA LEU A 204 -25.91 -28.60 31.10
C LEU A 204 -24.84 -27.50 31.18
N VAL A 205 -24.89 -26.64 32.20
CA VAL A 205 -23.89 -25.58 32.34
C VAL A 205 -22.50 -26.15 32.66
N GLU A 206 -22.42 -27.27 33.41
CA GLU A 206 -21.14 -27.97 33.63
C GLU A 206 -20.56 -28.53 32.34
N ILE A 207 -21.39 -29.11 31.45
CA ILE A 207 -20.97 -29.59 30.14
C ILE A 207 -20.46 -28.40 29.28
N LEU A 208 -21.23 -27.28 29.20
CA LEU A 208 -20.85 -26.08 28.47
C LEU A 208 -19.55 -25.49 29.06
N TYR A 209 -19.44 -25.34 30.35
CA TYR A 209 -18.24 -24.87 31.03
C TYR A 209 -17.02 -25.72 30.71
N GLY A 210 -17.21 -27.05 30.69
CA GLY A 210 -16.18 -28.01 30.29
C GLY A 210 -15.70 -27.86 28.86
N CYS A 211 -16.55 -27.31 27.98
CA CYS A 211 -16.23 -27.04 26.56
C CYS A 211 -15.74 -25.61 26.31
N LEU A 212 -15.53 -24.80 27.33
CA LEU A 212 -14.96 -23.47 27.19
C LEU A 212 -13.46 -23.47 27.44
N PRO A 213 -12.66 -22.72 26.64
CA PRO A 213 -11.27 -22.45 26.95
C PRO A 213 -11.09 -21.71 28.30
N TYR A 214 -9.93 -21.85 28.93
CA TYR A 214 -9.71 -21.34 30.30
C TYR A 214 -9.97 -19.84 30.44
N GLU A 215 -9.56 -18.99 29.48
CA GLU A 215 -9.82 -17.55 29.58
C GLU A 215 -11.34 -17.25 29.53
N MET A 216 -12.08 -17.98 28.72
CA MET A 216 -13.55 -17.84 28.67
C MET A 216 -14.20 -18.31 29.97
N ARG A 217 -13.70 -19.41 30.59
CA ARG A 217 -14.16 -19.85 31.91
C ARG A 217 -13.92 -18.81 32.99
N ARG A 218 -12.78 -18.11 32.97
CA ARG A 218 -12.44 -17.01 33.90
C ARG A 218 -13.44 -15.86 33.89
N GLN A 219 -14.16 -15.69 32.79
CA GLN A 219 -15.12 -14.58 32.56
C GLN A 219 -16.58 -15.02 32.65
N LEU A 220 -16.87 -16.32 32.46
CA LEU A 220 -18.25 -16.80 32.42
C LEU A 220 -18.98 -16.58 33.73
N GLY A 221 -20.12 -15.91 33.67
CA GLY A 221 -21.08 -15.91 34.75
C GLY A 221 -22.35 -16.64 34.34
N PHE A 222 -22.89 -17.43 35.25
CA PHE A 222 -24.12 -18.19 35.02
C PHE A 222 -25.06 -18.22 36.23
N LEU A 223 -26.32 -18.53 35.97
CA LEU A 223 -27.37 -18.77 36.98
C LEU A 223 -28.24 -19.94 36.51
N THR A 224 -28.38 -20.96 37.34
CA THR A 224 -29.07 -22.21 36.99
C THR A 224 -30.57 -22.17 37.13
N TYR A 225 -31.13 -21.19 37.81
CA TYR A 225 -32.57 -21.00 37.88
C TYR A 225 -32.98 -19.57 38.21
N THR A 226 -33.96 -19.05 37.47
CA THR A 226 -34.83 -17.91 37.84
C THR A 226 -36.21 -18.10 37.21
N ASN A 227 -37.27 -17.54 37.78
CA ASN A 227 -38.63 -17.72 37.27
C ASN A 227 -38.93 -16.91 36.00
N GLU A 228 -38.22 -15.82 35.75
CA GLU A 228 -38.38 -14.98 34.59
C GLU A 228 -37.02 -14.56 34.02
N PRO A 229 -36.94 -14.32 32.70
CA PRO A 229 -35.73 -13.84 32.07
C PRO A 229 -35.41 -12.39 32.51
N GLU A 230 -34.35 -12.24 33.30
CA GLU A 230 -33.85 -10.95 33.79
C GLU A 230 -32.37 -10.82 33.49
N SER A 231 -32.02 -9.74 32.78
CA SER A 231 -30.60 -9.46 32.50
C SER A 231 -29.91 -8.92 33.75
N LYS A 232 -28.97 -9.67 34.30
CA LYS A 232 -28.12 -9.24 35.43
C LYS A 232 -26.69 -8.99 34.99
N LYS A 233 -26.06 -7.96 35.57
CA LYS A 233 -24.66 -7.69 35.39
C LYS A 233 -23.84 -8.95 35.78
N TYR A 234 -22.74 -9.21 35.09
CA TYR A 234 -21.84 -10.37 35.27
C TYR A 234 -22.38 -11.73 34.82
N LEU A 235 -23.70 -11.92 34.62
CA LEU A 235 -24.24 -13.17 34.10
C LEU A 235 -24.27 -13.19 32.58
N HIS A 236 -23.89 -14.31 31.99
CA HIS A 236 -23.87 -14.57 30.54
C HIS A 236 -24.89 -15.65 30.16
N VAL A 237 -24.98 -16.71 30.95
CA VAL A 237 -25.92 -17.84 30.77
C VAL A 237 -26.89 -17.88 31.92
N ILE A 238 -28.20 -17.86 31.62
CA ILE A 238 -29.27 -17.79 32.61
C ILE A 238 -30.34 -18.82 32.25
N PHE A 239 -30.57 -19.73 33.18
CA PHE A 239 -31.69 -20.69 33.03
C PHE A 239 -32.95 -20.12 33.63
N VAL A 240 -34.04 -20.24 32.88
CA VAL A 240 -35.33 -19.67 33.22
C VAL A 240 -36.42 -20.71 33.24
N GLU A 241 -37.48 -20.45 33.99
CA GLU A 241 -38.65 -21.36 34.15
C GLU A 241 -39.31 -21.65 32.80
N LYS A 242 -39.75 -22.86 32.58
CA LYS A 242 -40.48 -23.28 31.40
C LYS A 242 -41.69 -22.35 31.14
N GLY A 243 -41.75 -21.89 29.86
CA GLY A 243 -42.82 -20.99 29.42
C GLY A 243 -42.62 -19.50 29.79
N SER A 244 -41.48 -19.15 30.40
CA SER A 244 -41.13 -17.76 30.73
C SER A 244 -40.57 -17.00 29.52
N ILE A 245 -39.98 -17.69 28.52
CA ILE A 245 -39.50 -17.08 27.27
C ILE A 245 -40.74 -16.79 26.40
N ARG A 246 -41.08 -15.50 26.21
CA ARG A 246 -42.21 -15.06 25.40
C ARG A 246 -41.73 -14.33 24.15
N SER A 247 -42.17 -14.78 22.98
CA SER A 247 -41.93 -14.09 21.71
C SER A 247 -42.59 -12.72 21.76
N GLY A 248 -41.80 -11.65 21.59
CA GLY A 248 -42.33 -10.29 21.54
C GLY A 248 -41.97 -9.37 22.71
N ASN A 249 -41.21 -9.83 23.71
CA ASN A 249 -40.62 -8.96 24.72
C ASN A 249 -39.47 -8.15 24.09
N GLY A 250 -39.71 -6.88 23.80
CA GLY A 250 -38.80 -5.99 23.11
C GLY A 250 -37.38 -5.86 23.74
N HIS A 251 -37.25 -6.22 25.03
CA HIS A 251 -35.96 -6.21 25.73
C HIS A 251 -35.06 -7.42 25.40
N MET A 252 -35.65 -8.51 24.88
CA MET A 252 -34.91 -9.76 24.56
C MET A 252 -34.60 -9.93 23.07
N ASN A 253 -34.98 -8.98 22.22
CA ASN A 253 -34.83 -9.07 20.76
C ASN A 253 -33.35 -9.12 20.26
N LYS A 254 -32.40 -8.99 21.14
CA LYS A 254 -30.97 -9.04 20.82
C LYS A 254 -30.23 -10.21 21.47
N ASP A 255 -30.85 -10.87 22.46
CA ASP A 255 -30.27 -11.94 23.22
C ASP A 255 -30.39 -13.30 22.52
N PHE A 256 -29.61 -14.27 22.92
CA PHE A 256 -29.70 -15.65 22.44
C PHE A 256 -30.78 -16.38 23.26
N LEU A 257 -31.75 -16.96 22.60
CA LEU A 257 -32.90 -17.60 23.29
C LEU A 257 -32.96 -19.07 22.88
N PHE A 258 -32.86 -19.95 23.88
CA PHE A 258 -32.99 -21.40 23.76
C PHE A 258 -34.18 -21.89 24.54
N ASP A 259 -35.32 -22.07 23.88
CA ASP A 259 -36.54 -22.64 24.50
C ASP A 259 -36.73 -24.09 24.03
N PHE A 260 -36.12 -25.01 24.75
CA PHE A 260 -36.18 -26.42 24.42
C PHE A 260 -37.59 -27.00 24.66
N ALA A 261 -38.36 -26.39 25.57
CA ALA A 261 -39.78 -26.79 25.81
C ALA A 261 -40.67 -26.53 24.58
N ASN A 262 -40.41 -25.43 23.86
CA ASN A 262 -41.14 -25.07 22.64
C ASN A 262 -40.35 -25.39 21.37
N LYS A 263 -39.20 -26.04 21.47
CA LYS A 263 -38.29 -26.39 20.36
C LYS A 263 -37.93 -25.17 19.52
N SER A 264 -37.67 -24.03 20.16
CA SER A 264 -37.36 -22.75 19.51
C SER A 264 -35.97 -22.27 19.91
N ILE A 265 -35.14 -21.99 18.92
CA ILE A 265 -33.84 -21.37 19.11
C ILE A 265 -33.82 -20.08 18.28
N LEU A 266 -33.55 -18.95 18.92
CA LEU A 266 -33.56 -17.64 18.26
C LEU A 266 -32.23 -16.93 18.41
N HIS A 267 -31.81 -16.30 17.34
CA HIS A 267 -30.61 -15.46 17.23
C HIS A 267 -29.26 -16.19 17.39
N ALA A 268 -29.25 -17.51 17.36
CA ALA A 268 -28.06 -18.34 17.50
C ALA A 268 -27.67 -19.04 16.17
N ASP A 269 -27.96 -18.39 15.04
CA ASP A 269 -27.63 -18.95 13.73
C ASP A 269 -26.11 -18.98 13.51
N ILE A 270 -25.59 -20.17 13.26
CA ILE A 270 -24.19 -20.38 12.92
C ILE A 270 -24.08 -20.43 11.41
N GLN A 271 -23.27 -19.53 10.85
CA GLN A 271 -22.97 -19.54 9.42
C GLN A 271 -21.77 -20.42 9.13
N GLY A 272 -22.00 -21.56 8.47
CA GLY A 272 -20.96 -22.50 8.06
C GLY A 272 -20.54 -23.49 9.15
N GLU A 273 -19.47 -24.24 8.88
CA GLU A 273 -18.88 -25.20 9.82
C GLU A 273 -17.76 -24.54 10.62
N HIS A 274 -17.69 -24.86 11.91
CA HIS A 274 -16.69 -24.33 12.84
C HIS A 274 -15.86 -25.47 13.41
N GLU A 275 -14.58 -25.49 13.13
CA GLU A 275 -13.68 -26.55 13.59
C GLU A 275 -13.72 -26.70 15.11
N TYR A 276 -13.71 -25.59 15.87
CA TYR A 276 -13.77 -25.67 17.32
C TYR A 276 -15.07 -26.27 17.86
N LEU A 277 -16.21 -25.85 17.32
CA LEU A 277 -17.51 -26.38 17.77
C LEU A 277 -17.63 -27.87 17.46
N THR A 278 -17.17 -28.28 16.31
CA THR A 278 -17.12 -29.71 15.91
C THR A 278 -16.12 -30.50 16.76
N PHE A 279 -14.92 -29.93 17.01
CA PHE A 279 -13.93 -30.49 17.89
C PHE A 279 -14.48 -30.67 19.33
N ALA A 280 -15.15 -29.68 19.89
CA ALA A 280 -15.74 -29.73 21.22
C ALA A 280 -16.83 -30.82 21.31
N TRP A 281 -17.73 -30.92 20.33
CA TRP A 281 -18.75 -31.96 20.26
C TRP A 281 -18.17 -33.38 20.17
N ASN A 282 -17.19 -33.57 19.32
CA ASN A 282 -16.56 -34.87 19.12
C ASN A 282 -15.80 -35.36 20.36
N ASN A 283 -15.27 -34.43 21.16
CA ASN A 283 -14.46 -34.70 22.34
C ASN A 283 -15.19 -34.44 23.66
N LEU A 284 -16.53 -34.36 23.68
CA LEU A 284 -17.32 -34.10 24.89
C LEU A 284 -16.95 -35.01 26.08
N ASN A 285 -16.74 -36.30 25.81
CA ASN A 285 -16.38 -37.29 26.81
C ASN A 285 -14.86 -37.44 27.00
N GLU A 286 -14.04 -36.79 26.13
CA GLU A 286 -12.57 -36.90 26.15
C GLU A 286 -11.93 -35.68 26.83
N ALA A 287 -12.12 -35.59 28.13
CA ALA A 287 -11.64 -34.46 28.94
C ALA A 287 -10.14 -34.18 28.78
N VAL A 288 -9.32 -35.22 28.55
CA VAL A 288 -7.87 -35.07 28.32
C VAL A 288 -7.57 -34.33 27.03
N VAL A 289 -8.30 -34.64 25.95
CA VAL A 289 -8.11 -34.00 24.64
C VAL A 289 -8.51 -32.53 24.70
N LEU A 290 -9.69 -32.22 25.30
CA LEU A 290 -10.12 -30.86 25.52
C LEU A 290 -9.11 -30.06 26.36
N LYS A 291 -8.62 -30.67 27.44
CA LYS A 291 -7.61 -30.07 28.32
C LYS A 291 -6.33 -29.73 27.54
N SER A 292 -5.83 -30.66 26.72
CA SER A 292 -4.62 -30.43 25.92
C SER A 292 -4.80 -29.25 24.96
N PHE A 293 -5.97 -29.09 24.36
CA PHE A 293 -6.28 -27.92 23.56
C PHE A 293 -6.30 -26.64 24.38
N TYR A 294 -6.91 -26.65 25.57
CA TYR A 294 -6.96 -25.45 26.44
C TYR A 294 -5.58 -25.01 26.92
N GLU A 295 -4.72 -25.99 27.22
CA GLU A 295 -3.32 -25.72 27.57
C GLU A 295 -2.54 -25.13 26.39
N PHE A 296 -2.78 -25.65 25.16
CA PHE A 296 -2.22 -25.07 23.94
C PHE A 296 -2.69 -23.63 23.76
N ALA A 297 -3.99 -23.37 23.86
CA ALA A 297 -4.54 -22.03 23.67
C ALA A 297 -4.05 -21.06 24.76
N ASP A 298 -4.01 -21.48 26.03
CA ASP A 298 -3.54 -20.67 27.15
C ASP A 298 -2.05 -20.30 26.99
N GLU A 299 -1.24 -21.23 26.47
CA GLU A 299 0.18 -21.02 26.16
C GLU A 299 0.39 -20.02 25.02
N ILE A 300 -0.37 -20.18 23.92
CA ILE A 300 -0.25 -19.28 22.75
C ILE A 300 -0.78 -17.89 23.06
N LEU A 301 -1.85 -17.78 23.87
CA LEU A 301 -2.47 -16.50 24.20
C LEU A 301 -1.85 -15.79 25.41
N ALA A 302 -0.82 -16.37 26.03
CA ALA A 302 -0.15 -15.76 27.17
C ALA A 302 0.40 -14.36 26.82
N GLY A 303 -0.11 -13.35 27.53
CA GLY A 303 0.25 -11.94 27.29
C GLY A 303 -0.56 -11.23 26.19
N GLU A 304 -1.55 -11.89 25.58
CA GLU A 304 -2.44 -11.29 24.59
C GLU A 304 -3.54 -10.45 25.27
N ASP A 305 -4.15 -9.53 24.51
CA ASP A 305 -5.28 -8.73 24.98
C ASP A 305 -6.50 -9.59 25.32
N LEU A 306 -7.25 -9.18 26.36
CA LEU A 306 -8.47 -9.88 26.79
C LEU A 306 -9.52 -9.94 25.66
N ALA A 307 -9.65 -8.90 24.83
CA ALA A 307 -10.59 -8.89 23.72
C ALA A 307 -10.25 -9.97 22.69
N LYS A 308 -8.96 -10.16 22.37
CA LYS A 308 -8.48 -11.24 21.50
C LYS A 308 -8.73 -12.61 22.14
N SER A 309 -8.42 -12.76 23.43
CA SER A 309 -8.60 -14.00 24.18
C SER A 309 -10.07 -14.39 24.41
N LEU A 310 -11.02 -13.47 24.26
CA LEU A 310 -12.47 -13.73 24.30
C LEU A 310 -13.11 -13.86 22.94
N SER A 311 -12.37 -13.62 21.85
CA SER A 311 -12.91 -13.74 20.49
C SER A 311 -13.09 -15.21 20.12
N ILE A 312 -14.27 -15.56 19.65
CA ILE A 312 -14.60 -16.92 19.19
C ILE A 312 -13.71 -17.31 17.99
N THR A 313 -13.40 -16.36 17.12
CA THR A 313 -12.52 -16.53 15.94
C THR A 313 -11.13 -17.00 16.37
N THR A 314 -10.59 -16.47 17.46
CA THR A 314 -9.30 -16.90 18.01
C THR A 314 -9.26 -18.40 18.30
N TYR A 315 -10.33 -18.95 18.86
CA TYR A 315 -10.36 -20.38 19.17
C TYR A 315 -10.62 -21.26 17.95
N TYR A 316 -11.24 -20.75 16.90
CA TYR A 316 -11.31 -21.44 15.62
C TYR A 316 -9.91 -21.52 14.98
N GLU A 317 -9.19 -20.41 14.99
CA GLU A 317 -7.81 -20.33 14.49
C GLU A 317 -6.89 -21.29 15.27
N LEU A 318 -6.91 -21.19 16.57
CA LEU A 318 -6.06 -22.04 17.44
C LEU A 318 -6.45 -23.53 17.35
N CYS A 319 -7.74 -23.85 17.23
CA CYS A 319 -8.18 -25.24 17.05
C CYS A 319 -7.63 -25.81 15.75
N THR A 320 -7.67 -25.04 14.66
CA THR A 320 -7.08 -25.45 13.38
C THR A 320 -5.58 -25.75 13.52
N LEU A 321 -4.82 -24.86 14.18
CA LEU A 321 -3.39 -25.07 14.42
C LEU A 321 -3.13 -26.28 15.34
N PHE A 322 -3.94 -26.47 16.38
CA PHE A 322 -3.84 -27.63 17.29
C PHE A 322 -4.13 -28.96 16.59
N LEU A 323 -5.15 -29.00 15.74
CA LEU A 323 -5.47 -30.22 14.96
C LEU A 323 -4.32 -30.60 14.02
N ILE A 324 -3.68 -29.60 13.41
CA ILE A 324 -2.49 -29.83 12.58
C ILE A 324 -1.32 -30.36 13.41
N GLU A 325 -1.06 -29.72 14.56
CA GLU A 325 -0.01 -30.16 15.50
C GLU A 325 -0.20 -31.60 15.95
N THR A 326 -1.45 -32.02 16.15
CA THR A 326 -1.80 -33.40 16.55
C THR A 326 -1.84 -34.38 15.37
N GLY A 327 -1.43 -33.95 14.15
CA GLY A 327 -1.27 -34.82 12.98
C GLY A 327 -2.47 -34.85 12.02
N GLN A 328 -3.49 -34.02 12.22
CA GLN A 328 -4.65 -33.98 11.31
C GLN A 328 -4.36 -33.05 10.12
N LEU A 329 -3.42 -33.45 9.25
CA LEU A 329 -3.00 -32.67 8.09
C LEU A 329 -4.10 -32.45 7.04
N SER A 330 -5.19 -33.21 7.08
CA SER A 330 -6.35 -32.98 6.21
C SER A 330 -6.99 -31.62 6.39
N VAL A 331 -6.88 -31.04 7.59
CA VAL A 331 -7.34 -29.69 7.88
C VAL A 331 -6.49 -28.67 7.13
N TYR A 332 -5.18 -28.86 7.09
CA TYR A 332 -4.24 -28.04 6.32
C TYR A 332 -4.49 -28.12 4.82
N GLU A 333 -4.66 -29.33 4.27
CA GLU A 333 -4.87 -29.53 2.83
C GLU A 333 -6.15 -28.86 2.30
N ARG A 334 -7.15 -28.64 3.15
CA ARG A 334 -8.40 -27.98 2.76
C ARG A 334 -8.19 -26.48 2.43
N ASN A 335 -7.35 -25.77 3.19
CA ASN A 335 -7.05 -24.37 2.92
C ASN A 335 -5.67 -23.96 3.44
N LYS A 336 -4.64 -24.30 2.67
CA LYS A 336 -3.24 -24.03 3.01
C LYS A 336 -2.98 -22.52 3.26
N THR A 337 -3.50 -21.67 2.40
CA THR A 337 -3.28 -20.22 2.45
C THR A 337 -3.78 -19.62 3.78
N ALA A 338 -5.02 -19.98 4.18
CA ALA A 338 -5.58 -19.49 5.43
C ALA A 338 -4.79 -19.97 6.65
N VAL A 339 -4.35 -21.23 6.66
CA VAL A 339 -3.54 -21.76 7.76
C VAL A 339 -2.20 -21.02 7.87
N TRP A 340 -1.51 -20.78 6.75
CA TRP A 340 -0.28 -19.99 6.74
C TRP A 340 -0.48 -18.54 7.20
N GLN A 341 -1.55 -17.93 6.78
CA GLN A 341 -1.90 -16.56 7.19
C GLN A 341 -2.08 -16.48 8.71
N VAL A 342 -2.85 -17.40 9.28
CA VAL A 342 -3.08 -17.49 10.73
C VAL A 342 -1.77 -17.75 11.48
N LEU A 343 -1.00 -18.75 11.05
CA LEU A 343 0.27 -19.06 11.70
C LEU A 343 1.22 -17.86 11.73
N LEU A 344 1.38 -17.18 10.58
CA LEU A 344 2.24 -16.00 10.47
C LEU A 344 1.74 -14.83 11.32
N GLN A 345 0.42 -14.63 11.42
CA GLN A 345 -0.17 -13.61 12.28
C GLN A 345 0.24 -13.81 13.73
N TYR A 346 0.16 -15.05 14.24
CA TYR A 346 0.57 -15.35 15.63
C TYR A 346 2.09 -15.29 15.80
N ILE A 347 2.88 -15.77 14.85
CA ILE A 347 4.36 -15.68 14.94
C ILE A 347 4.84 -14.22 14.95
N ARG A 348 4.20 -13.32 14.20
CA ARG A 348 4.54 -11.90 14.16
C ARG A 348 4.10 -11.11 15.38
N ASN A 349 3.20 -11.64 16.18
CA ASN A 349 2.72 -10.93 17.35
C ASN A 349 3.80 -10.89 18.44
N GLU A 350 4.35 -9.71 18.70
CA GLU A 350 5.39 -9.50 19.71
C GLU A 350 4.90 -9.72 21.15
N ARG A 351 3.58 -9.70 21.38
CA ARG A 351 2.97 -9.94 22.69
C ARG A 351 3.03 -11.39 23.12
N LEU A 352 3.20 -12.33 22.21
CA LEU A 352 3.28 -13.75 22.51
C LEU A 352 4.64 -14.11 23.13
N MET A 353 4.61 -14.63 24.33
CA MET A 353 5.82 -14.99 25.09
C MET A 353 6.43 -16.31 24.62
N ASN A 354 5.62 -17.27 24.19
CA ASN A 354 6.08 -18.60 23.80
C ASN A 354 5.82 -18.89 22.33
N LYS A 355 6.84 -18.67 21.50
CA LYS A 355 6.77 -18.89 20.04
C LYS A 355 7.33 -20.25 19.61
N LYS A 356 7.93 -21.03 20.49
CA LYS A 356 8.61 -22.29 20.12
C LYS A 356 7.67 -23.27 19.44
N ARG A 357 6.45 -23.40 19.96
CA ARG A 357 5.41 -24.29 19.44
C ARG A 357 4.92 -23.85 18.05
N LEU A 358 4.77 -22.55 17.83
CA LEU A 358 4.43 -21.97 16.54
C LEU A 358 5.55 -22.17 15.50
N PHE A 359 6.82 -22.05 15.89
CA PHE A 359 7.94 -22.35 14.99
C PHE A 359 8.05 -23.85 14.67
N ALA A 360 7.69 -24.74 15.59
CA ALA A 360 7.61 -26.18 15.29
C ALA A 360 6.50 -26.47 14.27
N LEU A 361 5.32 -25.83 14.41
CA LEU A 361 4.25 -25.89 13.42
C LEU A 361 4.68 -25.33 12.07
N PHE A 362 5.39 -24.19 12.05
CA PHE A 362 5.97 -23.65 10.84
C PHE A 362 6.85 -24.68 10.13
N GLY A 363 7.76 -25.31 10.86
CA GLY A 363 8.64 -26.34 10.32
C GLY A 363 7.86 -27.51 9.71
N LEU A 364 6.84 -27.99 10.42
CA LEU A 364 5.98 -29.11 9.96
C LEU A 364 5.25 -28.75 8.65
N LEU A 365 4.64 -27.56 8.58
CA LEU A 365 3.93 -27.11 7.37
C LEU A 365 4.89 -26.85 6.22
N PHE A 366 6.06 -26.30 6.50
CA PHE A 366 7.06 -26.00 5.48
C PHE A 366 7.62 -27.30 4.87
N GLU A 367 7.87 -28.34 5.68
CA GLU A 367 8.24 -29.67 5.18
C GLU A 367 7.13 -30.29 4.30
N ALA A 368 5.87 -30.14 4.69
CA ALA A 368 4.76 -30.62 3.87
C ALA A 368 4.75 -29.93 2.48
N GLU A 369 4.99 -28.63 2.42
CA GLU A 369 5.08 -27.89 1.16
C GLU A 369 6.32 -28.29 0.32
N LYS A 370 7.47 -28.54 0.95
CA LYS A 370 8.66 -29.03 0.25
C LYS A 370 8.36 -30.41 -0.39
N MET A 371 7.68 -31.30 0.32
CA MET A 371 7.26 -32.62 -0.21
C MET A 371 6.25 -32.47 -1.36
N ALA A 372 5.29 -31.56 -1.26
CA ALA A 372 4.32 -31.28 -2.31
C ALA A 372 5.03 -30.81 -3.59
N VAL A 373 5.95 -29.86 -3.47
CA VAL A 373 6.76 -29.38 -4.61
C VAL A 373 7.62 -30.52 -5.17
N ALA A 374 8.23 -31.36 -4.32
CA ALA A 374 9.00 -32.53 -4.77
C ALA A 374 8.14 -33.50 -5.62
N SER A 375 6.86 -33.67 -5.29
CA SER A 375 5.90 -34.46 -6.05
C SER A 375 5.28 -33.74 -7.26
N LYS A 376 5.84 -32.59 -7.68
CA LYS A 376 5.41 -31.76 -8.82
C LYS A 376 4.09 -31.01 -8.62
N SER A 377 3.60 -30.87 -7.40
CA SER A 377 2.47 -29.99 -7.09
C SER A 377 3.01 -28.58 -6.83
N LEU A 378 2.73 -27.62 -7.73
CA LEU A 378 3.14 -26.24 -7.55
C LEU A 378 2.15 -25.51 -6.62
N PRO A 379 2.63 -24.76 -5.62
CA PRO A 379 1.79 -24.00 -4.72
C PRO A 379 1.15 -22.78 -5.42
N SER A 380 0.06 -22.25 -4.84
CA SER A 380 -0.53 -21.01 -5.34
C SER A 380 0.42 -19.81 -5.12
N VAL A 381 0.25 -18.77 -5.92
CA VAL A 381 1.07 -17.54 -5.79
C VAL A 381 0.86 -16.88 -4.42
N GLU A 382 -0.37 -16.95 -3.90
CA GLU A 382 -0.70 -16.42 -2.56
C GLU A 382 0.07 -17.17 -1.46
N LEU A 383 0.15 -18.51 -1.56
CA LEU A 383 0.92 -19.30 -0.60
C LEU A 383 2.41 -18.97 -0.66
N ILE A 384 2.97 -18.78 -1.85
CA ILE A 384 4.36 -18.36 -2.04
C ILE A 384 4.59 -16.97 -1.41
N THR A 385 3.64 -16.08 -1.55
CA THR A 385 3.73 -14.74 -0.92
C THR A 385 3.84 -14.87 0.59
N LEU A 386 2.99 -15.69 1.22
CA LEU A 386 3.04 -15.92 2.67
C LEU A 386 4.36 -16.58 3.12
N ILE A 387 4.84 -17.57 2.38
CA ILE A 387 6.15 -18.20 2.67
C ILE A 387 7.30 -17.19 2.50
N SER A 388 7.21 -16.31 1.50
CA SER A 388 8.21 -15.23 1.33
C SER A 388 8.18 -14.21 2.48
N GLU A 389 7.01 -13.94 3.04
CA GLU A 389 6.87 -13.11 4.23
C GLU A 389 7.42 -13.77 5.49
N ALA A 390 7.31 -15.11 5.58
CA ALA A 390 7.90 -15.89 6.65
C ALA A 390 9.42 -15.71 6.75
N TYR A 391 10.09 -15.45 5.63
CA TYR A 391 11.53 -15.15 5.60
C TYR A 391 11.92 -14.00 6.53
N ASN A 392 11.08 -12.97 6.64
CA ASN A 392 11.36 -11.82 7.48
C ASN A 392 11.15 -12.10 8.98
N VAL A 393 10.36 -13.12 9.31
CA VAL A 393 9.99 -13.49 10.68
C VAL A 393 10.94 -14.53 11.25
N VAL A 394 11.48 -15.38 10.39
CA VAL A 394 12.41 -16.44 10.79
C VAL A 394 13.80 -15.86 11.03
N GLU A 395 14.31 -15.99 12.27
CA GLU A 395 15.64 -15.49 12.65
C GLU A 395 16.77 -16.45 12.27
N ASN A 396 16.49 -17.75 12.21
CA ASN A 396 17.47 -18.78 11.92
C ASN A 396 17.94 -18.71 10.47
N GLN A 397 19.24 -18.54 10.26
CA GLN A 397 19.88 -18.43 8.93
C GLN A 397 19.70 -19.70 8.08
N ASP A 398 19.66 -20.88 8.69
CA ASP A 398 19.49 -22.13 7.95
C ASP A 398 18.05 -22.24 7.42
N SER A 399 17.06 -21.90 8.22
CA SER A 399 15.66 -21.84 7.75
C SER A 399 15.47 -20.78 6.67
N ARG A 400 16.14 -19.63 6.75
CA ARG A 400 16.13 -18.63 5.66
C ARG A 400 16.70 -19.18 4.35
N LYS A 401 17.81 -19.91 4.42
CA LYS A 401 18.39 -20.59 3.25
C LYS A 401 17.46 -21.62 2.67
N GLU A 402 16.79 -22.41 3.52
CA GLU A 402 15.81 -23.41 3.06
C GLU A 402 14.65 -22.76 2.32
N ILE A 403 14.13 -21.63 2.80
CA ILE A 403 13.09 -20.86 2.10
C ILE A 403 13.60 -20.43 0.71
N ILE A 404 14.82 -19.92 0.60
CA ILE A 404 15.41 -19.54 -0.69
C ILE A 404 15.52 -20.74 -1.63
N MET A 405 16.05 -21.86 -1.14
CA MET A 405 16.17 -23.07 -1.95
C MET A 405 14.80 -23.58 -2.44
N TYR A 406 13.80 -23.54 -1.57
CA TYR A 406 12.43 -23.88 -1.92
C TYR A 406 11.86 -22.97 -3.03
N LEU A 407 12.04 -21.65 -2.91
CA LEU A 407 11.58 -20.69 -3.92
C LEU A 407 12.30 -20.87 -5.26
N MET A 408 13.60 -21.15 -5.24
CA MET A 408 14.36 -21.46 -6.46
C MET A 408 13.85 -22.75 -7.13
N ASP A 409 13.50 -23.77 -6.34
CA ASP A 409 12.97 -25.03 -6.84
C ASP A 409 11.62 -24.85 -7.51
N ILE A 410 10.74 -24.04 -6.92
CA ILE A 410 9.45 -23.65 -7.52
C ILE A 410 9.65 -22.94 -8.86
N LEU A 411 10.55 -21.98 -8.93
CA LEU A 411 10.85 -21.23 -10.15
C LEU A 411 11.37 -22.15 -11.26
N LEU A 412 12.29 -23.09 -10.93
CA LEU A 412 12.82 -24.07 -11.87
C LEU A 412 11.72 -25.02 -12.37
N LYS A 413 10.86 -25.50 -11.48
CA LYS A 413 9.75 -26.38 -11.84
C LYS A 413 8.68 -25.66 -12.64
N GLY A 414 8.34 -24.44 -12.30
CA GLY A 414 7.42 -23.60 -13.07
C GLY A 414 7.92 -23.39 -14.50
N LYS A 415 9.22 -23.13 -14.66
CA LYS A 415 9.85 -23.01 -15.99
C LYS A 415 9.87 -24.32 -16.76
N SER A 416 10.25 -25.42 -16.13
CA SER A 416 10.27 -26.74 -16.77
C SER A 416 8.87 -27.19 -17.21
N SER A 417 7.82 -26.73 -16.52
CA SER A 417 6.41 -26.95 -16.85
C SER A 417 5.83 -25.91 -17.80
N GLN A 418 6.64 -24.99 -18.34
CA GLN A 418 6.25 -23.92 -19.26
C GLN A 418 5.17 -22.95 -18.72
N GLN A 419 5.08 -22.78 -17.40
CA GLN A 419 4.15 -21.89 -16.74
C GLN A 419 4.71 -20.46 -16.64
N THR A 420 4.88 -19.79 -17.77
CA THR A 420 5.58 -18.50 -17.88
C THR A 420 4.93 -17.41 -17.05
N GLU A 421 3.60 -17.34 -17.07
CA GLU A 421 2.84 -16.32 -16.32
C GLU A 421 2.97 -16.53 -14.80
N TYR A 422 2.85 -17.78 -14.36
CA TYR A 422 3.07 -18.14 -12.95
C TYR A 422 4.45 -17.74 -12.45
N VAL A 423 5.50 -18.06 -13.23
CA VAL A 423 6.87 -17.68 -12.89
C VAL A 423 7.04 -16.15 -12.83
N ALA A 424 6.43 -15.41 -13.77
CA ALA A 424 6.47 -13.96 -13.78
C ALA A 424 5.78 -13.34 -12.56
N GLN A 425 4.63 -13.88 -12.15
CA GLN A 425 3.91 -13.45 -10.95
C GLN A 425 4.74 -13.71 -9.68
N ILE A 426 5.42 -14.86 -9.59
CA ILE A 426 6.31 -15.15 -8.45
C ILE A 426 7.45 -14.13 -8.38
N TYR A 427 8.16 -13.87 -9.47
CA TYR A 427 9.23 -12.87 -9.47
C TYR A 427 8.74 -11.48 -9.06
N LYS A 428 7.53 -11.10 -9.50
CA LYS A 428 6.90 -9.84 -9.10
C LYS A 428 6.67 -9.78 -7.60
N GLN A 429 6.16 -10.84 -6.99
CA GLN A 429 5.94 -10.91 -5.55
C GLN A 429 7.27 -10.90 -4.78
N LEU A 430 8.23 -11.75 -5.18
CA LEU A 430 9.53 -11.83 -4.51
C LEU A 430 10.31 -10.52 -4.57
N SER A 431 10.22 -9.78 -5.69
CA SER A 431 10.89 -8.48 -5.83
C SER A 431 10.34 -7.39 -4.89
N GLY A 432 9.15 -7.60 -4.32
CA GLY A 432 8.59 -6.73 -3.28
C GLY A 432 9.27 -6.90 -1.91
N ASN A 433 9.89 -8.04 -1.65
CA ASN A 433 10.67 -8.27 -0.43
C ASN A 433 12.17 -8.09 -0.73
N HIS A 434 12.67 -6.90 -0.42
CA HIS A 434 14.04 -6.51 -0.77
C HIS A 434 15.10 -7.46 -0.21
N GLU A 435 15.05 -7.81 1.07
CA GLU A 435 16.07 -8.64 1.72
C GLU A 435 16.09 -10.06 1.12
N LEU A 436 14.91 -10.67 1.00
CA LEU A 436 14.75 -12.00 0.42
C LEU A 436 15.23 -12.01 -1.04
N PHE A 437 14.79 -11.05 -1.84
CA PHE A 437 15.14 -10.97 -3.27
C PHE A 437 16.65 -10.80 -3.46
N THR A 438 17.28 -9.91 -2.68
CA THR A 438 18.73 -9.68 -2.69
C THR A 438 19.49 -10.96 -2.37
N PHE A 439 19.10 -11.66 -1.31
CA PHE A 439 19.75 -12.89 -0.91
C PHE A 439 19.52 -14.01 -1.93
N MET A 440 18.32 -14.14 -2.46
CA MET A 440 17.98 -15.12 -3.51
C MET A 440 18.80 -14.89 -4.78
N MET A 441 18.89 -13.65 -5.28
CA MET A 441 19.66 -13.33 -6.48
C MET A 441 21.15 -13.53 -6.26
N SER A 442 21.68 -13.16 -5.09
CA SER A 442 23.06 -13.45 -4.70
C SER A 442 23.34 -14.96 -4.73
N THR A 443 22.40 -15.76 -4.20
CA THR A 443 22.51 -17.21 -4.23
C THR A 443 22.47 -17.75 -5.66
N ILE A 444 21.51 -17.30 -6.48
CA ILE A 444 21.39 -17.71 -7.89
C ILE A 444 22.69 -17.43 -8.65
N LEU A 445 23.24 -16.22 -8.51
CA LEU A 445 24.48 -15.80 -9.19
C LEU A 445 25.73 -16.59 -8.73
N SER A 446 25.65 -17.23 -7.57
CA SER A 446 26.74 -18.09 -7.05
C SER A 446 26.70 -19.52 -7.60
N TYR A 447 25.59 -19.95 -8.22
CA TYR A 447 25.40 -21.31 -8.74
C TYR A 447 25.26 -21.33 -10.27
N GLU A 448 26.33 -21.60 -10.98
CA GLU A 448 26.42 -21.54 -12.45
C GLU A 448 25.26 -22.27 -13.18
N LYS A 449 24.85 -23.42 -12.67
CA LYS A 449 23.77 -24.23 -13.28
C LYS A 449 22.40 -23.53 -13.31
N VAL A 450 22.14 -22.61 -12.40
CA VAL A 450 20.85 -21.94 -12.27
C VAL A 450 20.85 -20.49 -12.73
N VAL A 451 22.05 -19.91 -12.99
CA VAL A 451 22.20 -18.53 -13.48
C VAL A 451 21.38 -18.30 -14.75
N LYS A 452 21.58 -19.15 -15.75
CA LYS A 452 20.87 -19.00 -17.02
C LYS A 452 19.34 -19.07 -16.86
N PRO A 453 18.74 -20.12 -16.29
CA PRO A 453 17.29 -20.22 -16.19
C PRO A 453 16.65 -19.24 -15.20
N LEU A 454 17.33 -18.85 -14.11
CA LEU A 454 16.71 -18.05 -13.07
C LEU A 454 17.12 -16.57 -13.08
N PHE A 455 18.26 -16.23 -13.67
CA PHE A 455 18.71 -14.85 -13.73
C PHE A 455 18.70 -14.30 -15.16
N GLU A 456 19.44 -14.91 -16.10
CA GLU A 456 19.60 -14.34 -17.45
C GLU A 456 18.29 -14.27 -18.22
N GLU A 457 17.48 -15.32 -18.16
CA GLU A 457 16.14 -15.33 -18.79
C GLU A 457 15.18 -14.34 -18.12
N TYR A 458 15.26 -14.16 -16.80
CA TYR A 458 14.47 -13.17 -16.11
C TYR A 458 14.87 -11.75 -16.51
N VAL A 459 16.18 -11.45 -16.58
CA VAL A 459 16.70 -10.17 -17.07
C VAL A 459 16.24 -9.92 -18.51
N ALA A 460 16.35 -10.91 -19.39
CA ALA A 460 15.89 -10.79 -20.77
C ALA A 460 14.40 -10.44 -20.86
N GLN A 461 13.58 -11.09 -20.04
CA GLN A 461 12.15 -10.84 -19.97
C GLN A 461 11.83 -9.41 -19.54
N ARG A 462 12.53 -8.91 -18.50
CA ARG A 462 12.36 -7.53 -18.02
C ARG A 462 12.76 -6.51 -19.08
N LEU A 463 13.84 -6.76 -19.84
CA LEU A 463 14.30 -5.86 -20.90
C LEU A 463 13.36 -5.79 -22.10
N VAL A 464 12.54 -6.81 -22.35
CA VAL A 464 11.49 -6.75 -23.40
C VAL A 464 10.49 -5.62 -23.10
N GLY A 465 10.16 -5.40 -21.82
CA GLY A 465 9.26 -4.34 -21.39
C GLY A 465 9.85 -2.92 -21.43
N CYS A 466 11.18 -2.78 -21.58
CA CYS A 466 11.86 -1.50 -21.61
C CYS A 466 11.78 -0.87 -23.01
N ASN A 467 10.89 0.09 -23.20
CA ASN A 467 10.68 0.75 -24.49
C ASN A 467 11.30 2.15 -24.58
N LYS A 468 11.80 2.67 -23.46
CA LYS A 468 12.46 3.98 -23.35
C LYS A 468 13.80 3.85 -22.62
N LEU A 469 14.69 4.78 -22.88
CA LEU A 469 15.99 4.85 -22.20
C LEU A 469 15.85 4.91 -20.69
N ASP A 470 14.91 5.70 -20.17
CA ASP A 470 14.64 5.80 -18.75
C ASP A 470 14.22 4.47 -18.12
N ASP A 471 13.53 3.62 -18.87
CA ASP A 471 13.10 2.32 -18.36
C ASP A 471 14.31 1.38 -18.14
N VAL A 472 15.27 1.40 -19.09
CA VAL A 472 16.51 0.62 -18.95
C VAL A 472 17.36 1.13 -17.77
N VAL A 473 17.45 2.45 -17.61
CA VAL A 473 18.18 3.02 -16.47
C VAL A 473 17.50 2.70 -15.14
N LYS A 474 16.16 2.73 -15.06
CA LYS A 474 15.42 2.27 -13.88
C LYS A 474 15.69 0.80 -13.59
N GLU A 475 15.76 -0.01 -14.65
CA GLU A 475 16.09 -1.42 -14.52
C GLU A 475 17.50 -1.63 -13.97
N MET A 476 18.48 -0.92 -14.51
CA MET A 476 19.84 -0.93 -13.97
C MET A 476 19.87 -0.47 -12.50
N ASN A 477 19.12 0.57 -12.12
CA ASN A 477 18.98 1.02 -10.73
C ASN A 477 18.36 -0.06 -9.83
N PHE A 478 17.36 -0.75 -10.32
CA PHE A 478 16.74 -1.86 -9.59
C PHE A 478 17.79 -2.92 -9.25
N TRP A 479 18.57 -3.35 -10.23
CA TRP A 479 19.63 -4.35 -10.02
C TRP A 479 20.77 -3.85 -9.14
N ALA A 480 21.17 -2.58 -9.27
CA ALA A 480 22.18 -1.97 -8.40
C ALA A 480 21.76 -2.02 -6.91
N ASN A 481 20.48 -1.83 -6.64
CA ASN A 481 19.95 -1.83 -5.28
C ASN A 481 19.68 -3.24 -4.74
N HIS A 482 19.22 -4.17 -5.59
CA HIS A 482 18.76 -5.49 -5.15
C HIS A 482 19.78 -6.61 -5.35
N ALA A 483 20.68 -6.50 -6.32
CA ALA A 483 21.67 -7.52 -6.59
C ALA A 483 22.88 -6.94 -7.34
N SER A 484 23.73 -6.19 -6.64
CA SER A 484 24.90 -5.53 -7.25
C SER A 484 25.88 -6.49 -7.95
N GLN A 485 25.88 -7.77 -7.57
CA GLN A 485 26.67 -8.81 -8.24
C GLN A 485 26.24 -9.03 -9.70
N ALA A 486 25.03 -8.62 -10.10
CA ALA A 486 24.57 -8.65 -11.49
C ALA A 486 25.56 -7.91 -12.43
N PHE A 487 26.21 -6.84 -11.94
CA PHE A 487 27.20 -6.06 -12.69
C PHE A 487 28.56 -6.78 -12.88
N GLN A 488 28.68 -8.02 -12.43
CA GLN A 488 29.81 -8.92 -12.72
C GLN A 488 29.42 -9.99 -13.76
N ASN A 489 28.13 -10.14 -14.05
CA ASN A 489 27.63 -11.10 -15.02
C ASN A 489 27.71 -10.51 -16.44
N HIS A 490 28.44 -11.18 -17.34
CA HIS A 490 28.65 -10.72 -18.72
C HIS A 490 27.37 -10.60 -19.55
N PHE A 491 26.44 -11.53 -19.38
CA PHE A 491 25.15 -11.48 -20.08
C PHE A 491 24.37 -10.24 -19.69
N PHE A 492 24.26 -9.96 -18.39
CA PHE A 492 23.57 -8.78 -17.87
C PHE A 492 24.17 -7.48 -18.43
N MET A 493 25.49 -7.34 -18.29
CA MET A 493 26.19 -6.15 -18.73
C MET A 493 25.98 -5.88 -20.22
N ASN A 494 26.18 -6.90 -21.06
CA ASN A 494 26.02 -6.76 -22.51
C ASN A 494 24.56 -6.50 -22.90
N SER A 495 23.60 -7.15 -22.26
CA SER A 495 22.19 -6.97 -22.56
C SER A 495 21.70 -5.57 -22.25
N MET A 496 22.10 -4.99 -21.10
CA MET A 496 21.78 -3.61 -20.70
C MET A 496 22.41 -2.60 -21.66
N GLU A 497 23.70 -2.77 -21.97
CA GLU A 497 24.43 -1.91 -22.91
C GLU A 497 23.80 -1.92 -24.30
N GLN A 498 23.56 -3.09 -24.87
CA GLN A 498 22.95 -3.22 -26.20
C GLN A 498 21.55 -2.60 -26.24
N LYS A 499 20.75 -2.78 -25.19
CA LYS A 499 19.41 -2.20 -25.12
C LYS A 499 19.45 -0.66 -25.05
N LEU A 500 20.35 -0.09 -24.22
CA LEU A 500 20.56 1.35 -24.16
C LEU A 500 20.98 1.93 -25.53
N LEU A 501 21.96 1.32 -26.17
CA LEU A 501 22.47 1.76 -27.46
C LEU A 501 21.40 1.66 -28.56
N SER A 502 20.61 0.60 -28.56
CA SER A 502 19.53 0.43 -29.55
C SER A 502 18.46 1.51 -29.41
N LEU A 503 18.03 1.82 -28.17
CA LEU A 503 17.03 2.86 -27.94
C LEU A 503 17.59 4.28 -28.21
N LEU A 504 18.86 4.54 -27.90
CA LEU A 504 19.50 5.83 -28.18
C LEU A 504 19.58 6.11 -29.68
N LYS A 505 19.78 5.09 -30.53
CA LYS A 505 19.77 5.24 -32.00
C LYS A 505 18.43 5.76 -32.52
N GLU A 506 17.33 5.31 -31.90
CA GLU A 506 15.96 5.67 -32.30
C GLU A 506 15.48 6.97 -31.65
N GLU A 507 16.17 7.44 -30.61
CA GLU A 507 15.77 8.63 -29.86
C GLU A 507 15.87 9.90 -30.73
N LYS A 508 14.84 10.76 -30.65
CA LYS A 508 14.80 12.03 -31.39
C LYS A 508 15.68 13.10 -30.73
N GLN A 509 15.64 13.19 -29.41
CA GLN A 509 16.40 14.17 -28.63
C GLN A 509 17.65 13.52 -28.00
N LYS A 510 18.53 13.00 -28.83
CA LYS A 510 19.71 12.22 -28.41
C LYS A 510 20.60 12.93 -27.40
N VAL A 511 20.83 14.24 -27.56
CA VAL A 511 21.68 15.04 -26.66
C VAL A 511 21.09 15.09 -25.26
N GLY A 512 19.79 15.42 -25.15
CA GLY A 512 19.10 15.46 -23.85
C GLY A 512 19.07 14.09 -23.17
N ALA A 513 18.78 13.05 -23.93
CA ALA A 513 18.76 11.68 -23.43
C ALA A 513 20.13 11.22 -22.92
N THR A 514 21.21 11.46 -23.66
CA THR A 514 22.57 11.15 -23.25
C THR A 514 22.94 11.83 -21.92
N LEU A 515 22.66 13.12 -21.80
CA LEU A 515 22.94 13.87 -20.56
C LEU A 515 22.13 13.34 -19.37
N SER A 516 20.86 12.97 -19.61
CA SER A 516 20.04 12.35 -18.58
C SER A 516 20.65 11.04 -18.07
N ILE A 517 21.15 10.20 -19.00
CA ILE A 517 21.85 8.95 -18.64
C ILE A 517 23.13 9.26 -17.85
N HIS A 518 23.95 10.23 -18.27
CA HIS A 518 25.14 10.64 -17.53
C HIS A 518 24.80 11.10 -16.12
N GLN A 519 23.74 11.91 -15.96
CA GLN A 519 23.30 12.38 -14.66
C GLN A 519 22.83 11.24 -13.74
N MET A 520 22.14 10.24 -14.30
CA MET A 520 21.63 9.11 -13.54
C MET A 520 22.74 8.12 -13.17
N LEU A 521 23.54 7.69 -14.14
CA LEU A 521 24.61 6.72 -13.92
C LEU A 521 25.83 7.30 -13.18
N GLY A 522 26.14 8.57 -13.35
CA GLY A 522 27.23 9.26 -12.64
C GLY A 522 27.05 9.35 -11.12
N LYS A 523 25.82 9.14 -10.60
CA LYS A 523 25.53 9.07 -9.16
C LYS A 523 25.84 7.70 -8.55
N TRP A 524 26.11 6.70 -9.36
CA TRP A 524 26.28 5.33 -8.88
C TRP A 524 27.67 5.10 -8.30
N ARG A 525 27.71 4.43 -7.15
CA ARG A 525 28.96 4.04 -6.49
C ARG A 525 29.36 2.60 -6.81
N VAL A 526 28.47 1.83 -7.43
CA VAL A 526 28.65 0.40 -7.70
C VAL A 526 29.07 0.24 -9.17
N GLY A 527 30.08 -0.58 -9.44
CA GLY A 527 30.49 -0.94 -10.79
C GLY A 527 31.12 0.19 -11.61
N HIS A 528 31.92 1.07 -11.00
CA HIS A 528 32.53 2.23 -11.69
C HIS A 528 33.21 1.89 -13.04
N SER A 529 33.89 0.78 -13.14
CA SER A 529 34.54 0.36 -14.40
C SER A 529 33.52 0.09 -15.50
N TYR A 530 32.43 -0.61 -15.16
CA TYR A 530 31.34 -0.89 -16.10
C TYR A 530 30.58 0.38 -16.48
N THR A 531 30.23 1.19 -15.50
CA THR A 531 29.48 2.45 -15.71
C THR A 531 30.26 3.38 -16.65
N ASN A 532 31.57 3.55 -16.44
CA ASN A 532 32.42 4.37 -17.32
C ASN A 532 32.46 3.83 -18.73
N ARG A 533 32.59 2.51 -18.90
CA ARG A 533 32.59 1.88 -20.23
C ARG A 533 31.24 2.11 -20.95
N VAL A 534 30.13 1.92 -20.26
CA VAL A 534 28.78 2.15 -20.83
C VAL A 534 28.61 3.61 -21.23
N LEU A 535 29.03 4.56 -20.39
CA LEU A 535 28.97 5.99 -20.72
C LEU A 535 29.83 6.34 -21.94
N GLU A 536 31.01 5.74 -22.07
CA GLU A 536 31.88 5.92 -23.27
C GLU A 536 31.22 5.38 -24.54
N GLU A 537 30.60 4.21 -24.48
CA GLU A 537 29.86 3.65 -25.64
C GLU A 537 28.61 4.46 -25.99
N ILE A 538 27.91 5.01 -25.01
CA ILE A 538 26.78 5.94 -25.21
C ILE A 538 27.25 7.21 -25.90
N ASP A 539 28.37 7.78 -25.47
CA ASP A 539 28.98 8.96 -26.06
C ASP A 539 29.42 8.75 -27.51
N LYS A 540 30.05 7.62 -27.81
CA LYS A 540 30.36 7.22 -29.19
C LYS A 540 29.10 7.04 -30.03
N CYS A 541 28.07 6.41 -29.47
CA CYS A 541 26.79 6.22 -30.13
C CYS A 541 26.10 7.57 -30.43
N LEU A 542 26.17 8.52 -29.47
CA LEU A 542 25.65 9.87 -29.67
C LEU A 542 26.31 10.52 -30.88
N LEU A 543 27.65 10.60 -30.90
CA LEU A 543 28.41 11.22 -32.02
C LEU A 543 28.11 10.57 -33.35
N LYS A 544 28.11 9.23 -33.38
CA LYS A 544 27.81 8.47 -34.59
C LYS A 544 26.48 8.82 -35.22
N HIS A 545 25.44 8.95 -34.40
CA HIS A 545 24.05 9.17 -34.83
C HIS A 545 23.57 10.62 -34.66
N LEU A 546 24.49 11.55 -34.36
CA LEU A 546 24.19 12.98 -34.23
C LEU A 546 23.98 13.59 -35.59
N SER A 547 22.87 14.33 -35.76
CA SER A 547 22.64 15.17 -36.93
C SER A 547 22.98 16.63 -36.62
N LEU A 548 24.06 17.15 -37.23
CA LEU A 548 24.51 18.52 -37.01
C LEU A 548 23.44 19.55 -37.38
N GLU A 549 22.67 19.27 -38.41
CA GLU A 549 21.61 20.18 -38.85
C GLU A 549 20.42 20.28 -37.90
N ALA A 550 20.21 19.26 -37.10
CA ALA A 550 19.10 19.21 -36.13
C ALA A 550 19.43 19.90 -34.79
N LEU A 551 20.70 20.20 -34.51
CA LEU A 551 21.12 20.76 -33.23
C LEU A 551 20.59 22.17 -32.98
N SER A 552 20.15 22.42 -31.78
CA SER A 552 19.91 23.76 -31.25
C SER A 552 21.20 24.38 -30.68
N LYS A 553 21.18 25.68 -30.41
CA LYS A 553 22.27 26.38 -29.71
C LYS A 553 22.65 25.71 -28.40
N GLU A 554 21.66 25.30 -27.64
CA GLU A 554 21.84 24.65 -26.35
C GLU A 554 22.42 23.23 -26.48
N ASP A 555 22.03 22.52 -27.54
CA ASP A 555 22.57 21.18 -27.81
C ASP A 555 24.04 21.24 -28.17
N VAL A 556 24.46 22.22 -28.97
CA VAL A 556 25.90 22.41 -29.30
C VAL A 556 26.73 22.62 -28.03
N ARG A 557 26.27 23.49 -27.14
CA ARG A 557 26.93 23.73 -25.84
C ARG A 557 27.04 22.47 -25.00
N LYS A 558 25.92 21.74 -24.89
CA LYS A 558 25.85 20.51 -24.10
C LYS A 558 26.79 19.43 -24.64
N VAL A 559 26.79 19.24 -25.97
CA VAL A 559 27.67 18.27 -26.60
C VAL A 559 29.13 18.62 -26.39
N VAL A 560 29.53 19.86 -26.65
CA VAL A 560 30.96 20.25 -26.49
C VAL A 560 31.36 20.12 -25.02
N SER A 561 30.54 20.57 -24.07
CA SER A 561 30.81 20.43 -22.64
C SER A 561 30.99 18.96 -22.21
N LEU A 562 30.22 18.05 -22.81
CA LEU A 562 30.34 16.61 -22.51
C LEU A 562 31.69 16.03 -22.92
N PHE A 563 32.26 16.53 -24.04
CA PHE A 563 33.50 15.99 -24.62
C PHE A 563 34.74 16.78 -24.26
N GLU A 564 34.64 17.99 -23.75
CA GLU A 564 35.77 18.88 -23.47
C GLU A 564 36.80 18.28 -22.50
N HIS A 565 36.41 17.44 -21.58
CA HIS A 565 37.25 16.85 -20.55
C HIS A 565 37.52 15.37 -20.74
N LYS A 566 37.20 14.81 -21.91
CA LYS A 566 37.45 13.40 -22.20
C LYS A 566 38.96 13.14 -22.38
N PRO A 567 39.48 11.95 -21.98
CA PRO A 567 40.86 11.59 -22.15
C PRO A 567 41.20 11.37 -23.63
N GLN A 568 42.48 11.53 -24.02
CA GLN A 568 42.93 11.33 -25.39
C GLN A 568 42.61 9.93 -25.94
N SER A 569 42.57 8.92 -25.08
CA SER A 569 42.18 7.55 -25.48
C SER A 569 40.78 7.45 -26.02
N PHE A 570 39.86 8.30 -25.57
CA PHE A 570 38.50 8.38 -26.09
C PHE A 570 38.50 8.84 -27.56
N PHE A 571 39.24 9.92 -27.86
CA PHE A 571 39.29 10.50 -29.22
C PHE A 571 39.93 9.53 -30.21
N THR A 572 41.00 8.83 -29.82
CA THR A 572 41.63 7.81 -30.67
C THR A 572 40.77 6.58 -30.93
N ALA A 573 39.71 6.38 -30.14
CA ALA A 573 38.78 5.26 -30.29
C ALA A 573 37.51 5.63 -31.09
N LEU A 574 37.41 6.90 -31.57
CA LEU A 574 36.30 7.34 -32.41
C LEU A 574 36.47 6.86 -33.86
N ASP A 575 35.39 6.63 -34.57
CA ASP A 575 35.40 6.52 -36.00
C ASP A 575 35.61 7.91 -36.64
N SER A 576 36.20 7.93 -37.85
CA SER A 576 36.53 9.19 -38.54
C SER A 576 35.34 10.13 -38.73
N GLN A 577 34.12 9.61 -38.87
CA GLN A 577 32.93 10.42 -39.01
C GLN A 577 32.52 11.09 -37.69
N SER A 578 32.63 10.39 -36.59
CA SER A 578 32.36 10.90 -35.21
C SER A 578 33.40 11.94 -34.81
N GLU A 579 34.67 11.70 -35.09
CA GLU A 579 35.77 12.64 -34.87
C GLU A 579 35.56 13.93 -35.63
N TYR A 580 35.29 13.84 -36.94
CA TYR A 580 34.99 14.97 -37.79
C TYR A 580 33.81 15.82 -37.31
N LYS A 581 32.68 15.19 -36.89
CA LYS A 581 31.54 15.93 -36.35
C LYS A 581 31.88 16.69 -35.09
N LEU A 582 32.70 16.08 -34.23
CA LEU A 582 33.13 16.71 -32.99
C LEU A 582 34.07 17.87 -33.20
N GLU A 583 35.02 17.73 -34.17
CA GLU A 583 35.92 18.84 -34.58
C GLU A 583 35.13 20.04 -35.10
N LEU A 584 34.15 19.81 -35.97
CA LEU A 584 33.24 20.87 -36.46
C LEU A 584 32.52 21.59 -35.28
N LEU A 585 32.00 20.85 -34.33
CA LEU A 585 31.32 21.43 -33.18
C LEU A 585 32.27 22.21 -32.27
N MET A 586 33.45 21.67 -32.03
CA MET A 586 34.49 22.34 -31.21
C MET A 586 34.95 23.64 -31.89
N ASN A 587 35.13 23.64 -33.22
CA ASN A 587 35.52 24.85 -33.95
C ASN A 587 34.46 25.93 -33.83
N VAL A 588 33.20 25.59 -34.03
CA VAL A 588 32.06 26.54 -33.89
C VAL A 588 31.93 27.05 -32.44
N PHE A 589 32.14 26.19 -31.47
CA PHE A 589 32.01 26.56 -30.08
C PHE A 589 33.18 27.40 -29.57
N SER A 590 34.35 27.37 -30.20
CA SER A 590 35.53 28.23 -29.90
C SER A 590 35.14 29.72 -29.97
N LEU A 591 34.17 30.06 -30.81
CA LEU A 591 33.61 31.41 -30.90
C LEU A 591 32.87 31.92 -29.64
N GLU A 592 32.58 31.06 -28.69
CA GLU A 592 31.99 31.48 -27.41
C GLU A 592 33.07 31.68 -26.33
N LYS A 593 34.25 31.04 -26.50
CA LYS A 593 35.34 31.12 -25.53
C LYS A 593 36.31 32.27 -25.76
N GLU A 594 36.56 32.63 -27.01
CA GLU A 594 37.51 33.67 -27.37
C GLU A 594 36.80 34.99 -27.66
N PRO A 595 36.94 36.01 -26.77
CA PRO A 595 36.45 37.35 -27.06
C PRO A 595 37.29 38.01 -28.15
N GLY A 596 36.91 37.93 -29.40
CA GLY A 596 37.63 38.55 -30.52
C GLY A 596 36.84 38.48 -31.80
N THR A 597 37.35 39.21 -32.83
CA THR A 597 36.83 39.13 -34.19
C THR A 597 37.76 38.22 -34.96
N PRO A 598 37.44 36.89 -35.09
CA PRO A 598 38.31 36.01 -35.85
C PRO A 598 38.31 36.39 -37.32
N MET A 599 39.46 36.29 -37.97
CA MET A 599 39.51 36.46 -39.43
C MET A 599 38.89 35.23 -40.09
N PRO A 600 37.89 35.36 -40.96
CA PRO A 600 37.22 34.22 -41.58
C PRO A 600 38.13 33.22 -42.28
N GLU A 601 39.16 33.76 -42.94
CA GLU A 601 40.20 32.93 -43.63
C GLU A 601 40.99 32.05 -42.66
N GLU A 602 41.22 32.51 -41.43
CA GLU A 602 41.90 31.72 -40.36
C GLU A 602 40.94 30.74 -39.74
N PHE A 603 39.73 31.18 -39.47
CA PHE A 603 38.69 30.33 -38.85
C PHE A 603 38.29 29.12 -39.72
N TYR A 604 38.20 29.39 -41.10
CA TYR A 604 37.79 28.36 -42.04
C TYR A 604 38.96 27.70 -42.80
N ARG A 605 40.21 27.95 -42.42
CA ARG A 605 41.43 27.54 -43.16
C ARG A 605 41.48 26.05 -43.54
N ASN A 606 41.05 25.18 -42.64
CA ASN A 606 41.17 23.73 -42.79
C ASN A 606 39.85 23.06 -43.24
N TRP A 607 38.81 23.82 -43.62
CA TRP A 607 37.49 23.34 -43.93
C TRP A 607 37.16 23.51 -45.40
N ASP A 608 36.47 22.51 -45.96
CA ASP A 608 35.99 22.61 -47.32
C ASP A 608 34.71 23.46 -47.43
N LYS A 609 34.14 23.63 -48.66
CA LYS A 609 32.94 24.45 -48.85
C LYS A 609 31.70 23.90 -48.15
N ASP A 610 31.53 22.60 -48.14
CA ASP A 610 30.41 21.95 -47.52
C ASP A 610 30.48 22.05 -45.99
N ASP A 611 31.67 21.89 -45.43
CA ASP A 611 31.98 22.09 -44.02
C ASP A 611 31.70 23.51 -43.56
N ILE A 612 32.12 24.50 -44.37
CA ILE A 612 31.85 25.92 -44.12
C ILE A 612 30.35 26.19 -44.06
N GLN A 613 29.59 25.63 -44.99
CA GLN A 613 28.11 25.79 -44.98
C GLN A 613 27.48 25.17 -43.73
N ILE A 614 27.93 24.01 -43.29
CA ILE A 614 27.41 23.36 -42.07
C ILE A 614 27.76 24.24 -40.86
N GLN A 615 29.03 24.71 -40.75
CA GLN A 615 29.42 25.61 -39.66
C GLN A 615 28.62 26.92 -39.68
N GLN A 616 28.43 27.53 -40.84
CA GLN A 616 27.62 28.75 -40.98
C GLN A 616 26.17 28.53 -40.50
N LYS A 617 25.57 27.40 -40.82
CA LYS A 617 24.22 27.05 -40.31
C LYS A 617 24.22 26.92 -38.78
N LEU A 618 25.25 26.30 -38.21
CA LEU A 618 25.38 26.16 -36.75
C LEU A 618 25.64 27.52 -36.09
N ILE A 619 26.55 28.36 -36.62
CA ILE A 619 26.82 29.70 -36.11
C ILE A 619 25.56 30.56 -36.14
N ARG A 620 24.77 30.46 -37.27
CA ARG A 620 23.52 31.20 -37.42
C ARG A 620 22.50 30.83 -36.29
N LYS A 621 22.44 29.57 -35.87
CA LYS A 621 21.61 29.11 -34.73
C LYS A 621 22.15 29.63 -33.42
N MET A 622 23.44 29.89 -33.28
CA MET A 622 24.05 30.43 -32.07
C MET A 622 23.82 31.92 -31.86
N LEU A 623 23.45 32.64 -32.95
CA LEU A 623 23.11 34.07 -32.89
C LEU A 623 21.85 34.29 -32.02
N GLY A 624 21.86 35.28 -31.18
CA GLY A 624 20.73 35.71 -30.35
C GLY A 624 19.67 36.46 -31.17
N SER A 625 18.49 36.58 -30.65
CA SER A 625 17.45 37.50 -31.16
C SER A 625 16.86 38.27 -29.99
N PRO A 626 16.99 39.60 -29.92
CA PRO A 626 17.68 40.49 -30.92
C PRO A 626 19.20 40.29 -30.92
N LEU A 627 19.82 40.63 -32.03
CA LEU A 627 21.28 40.66 -32.20
C LEU A 627 21.89 41.76 -31.33
N ASP A 628 23.02 41.46 -30.69
CA ASP A 628 23.85 42.36 -29.92
C ASP A 628 25.19 42.66 -30.62
N GLU A 629 25.96 43.62 -30.11
CA GLU A 629 27.27 43.93 -30.67
C GLU A 629 28.27 42.78 -30.61
N GLY A 630 28.16 41.91 -29.59
CA GLY A 630 28.97 40.69 -29.45
C GLY A 630 28.68 39.61 -30.51
N SER A 631 27.56 39.71 -31.21
CA SER A 631 27.15 38.85 -32.30
C SER A 631 27.74 39.26 -33.66
N PHE A 632 28.28 40.47 -33.83
CA PHE A 632 28.74 41.01 -35.11
C PHE A 632 29.88 40.19 -35.79
N PRO A 633 30.91 39.74 -35.03
CA PRO A 633 31.90 38.85 -35.60
C PRO A 633 31.34 37.51 -36.13
N LYS A 634 30.37 36.96 -35.42
CA LYS A 634 29.70 35.72 -35.81
C LYS A 634 28.85 35.94 -37.07
N VAL A 635 28.19 37.10 -37.22
CA VAL A 635 27.45 37.44 -38.43
C VAL A 635 28.39 37.49 -39.63
N ALA A 636 29.59 38.08 -39.50
CA ALA A 636 30.58 38.12 -40.56
C ALA A 636 30.97 36.69 -41.02
N LEU A 637 31.21 35.78 -40.07
CA LEU A 637 31.50 34.37 -40.39
C LEU A 637 30.35 33.68 -41.14
N VAL A 638 29.09 33.95 -40.75
CA VAL A 638 27.92 33.33 -41.40
C VAL A 638 27.80 33.71 -42.89
N PHE A 639 28.25 34.91 -43.26
CA PHE A 639 28.13 35.43 -44.64
C PHE A 639 29.43 35.41 -45.41
N TYR A 640 30.46 34.73 -44.91
CA TYR A 640 31.70 34.49 -45.61
C TYR A 640 31.51 33.50 -46.78
N ARG A 641 31.96 33.85 -48.00
CA ARG A 641 31.80 33.04 -49.25
C ARG A 641 33.08 32.37 -49.69
N GLY A 642 34.22 32.68 -49.04
CA GLY A 642 35.55 32.22 -49.51
C GLY A 642 36.05 32.96 -50.72
N ASP A 643 37.26 32.58 -51.17
CA ASP A 643 37.95 33.25 -52.31
C ASP A 643 37.21 32.98 -53.61
N SER A 644 36.60 34.05 -54.17
CA SER A 644 36.05 33.99 -55.52
C SER A 644 37.09 34.59 -56.50
N GLN A 645 37.62 33.78 -57.41
CA GLN A 645 38.69 34.07 -58.31
C GLN A 645 38.56 35.38 -59.12
N ASN A 646 37.48 36.15 -58.98
CA ASN A 646 37.21 37.31 -59.79
C ASN A 646 36.64 38.56 -59.11
N SER A 647 36.54 38.62 -57.81
CA SER A 647 36.15 39.86 -57.13
C SER A 647 36.64 39.87 -55.69
N HIS A 648 37.13 41.02 -55.24
CA HIS A 648 37.48 41.30 -53.82
C HIS A 648 36.27 41.16 -52.85
N ALA A 649 35.15 40.57 -53.26
CA ALA A 649 33.95 40.40 -52.47
C ALA A 649 33.89 39.02 -51.82
N VAL A 650 34.61 38.90 -50.74
CA VAL A 650 34.74 37.65 -49.96
C VAL A 650 33.48 37.36 -49.10
N PHE A 651 32.59 38.36 -48.98
CA PHE A 651 31.37 38.25 -48.16
C PHE A 651 30.09 38.46 -49.00
N ASP A 652 29.01 37.81 -48.60
CA ASP A 652 27.66 38.16 -49.01
C ASP A 652 27.19 39.41 -48.22
N PHE A 653 27.63 40.60 -48.66
CA PHE A 653 27.48 41.81 -47.89
C PHE A 653 26.03 42.30 -47.83
N ASP A 654 25.27 42.11 -48.93
CA ASP A 654 23.85 42.42 -49.00
C ASP A 654 23.02 41.51 -48.07
N GLY A 655 23.23 40.19 -48.17
CA GLY A 655 22.57 39.23 -47.25
C GLY A 655 22.91 39.51 -45.79
N MET A 656 24.16 39.97 -45.52
CA MET A 656 24.60 40.28 -44.16
C MET A 656 23.86 41.51 -43.57
N LEU A 657 23.76 42.60 -44.29
CA LEU A 657 23.04 43.81 -43.91
C LEU A 657 21.54 43.53 -43.69
N THR A 658 20.92 42.84 -44.65
CA THR A 658 19.51 42.42 -44.56
C THR A 658 19.25 41.55 -43.32
N PHE A 659 20.13 40.60 -43.02
CA PHE A 659 20.00 39.73 -41.88
C PHE A 659 20.09 40.52 -40.56
N VAL A 660 21.05 41.45 -40.45
CA VAL A 660 21.19 42.27 -39.26
C VAL A 660 19.98 43.15 -39.02
N GLU A 661 19.41 43.71 -40.11
CA GLU A 661 18.20 44.51 -40.01
C GLU A 661 17.00 43.71 -39.55
N GLN A 662 16.79 42.53 -40.14
CA GLN A 662 15.64 41.69 -39.85
C GLN A 662 15.67 41.17 -38.38
N HIS A 663 16.86 40.91 -37.82
CA HIS A 663 17.01 40.26 -36.51
C HIS A 663 17.47 41.25 -35.40
N GLY A 664 17.97 42.41 -35.77
CA GLY A 664 18.47 43.42 -34.81
C GLY A 664 17.72 44.74 -34.82
N GLY A 665 17.02 44.99 -35.90
CA GLY A 665 16.35 46.30 -36.09
C GLY A 665 17.33 47.46 -36.39
N ASP A 666 16.80 48.66 -36.44
CA ASP A 666 17.50 49.87 -36.88
C ASP A 666 18.73 50.29 -36.07
N GLU A 667 18.59 50.20 -34.75
CA GLU A 667 19.67 50.57 -33.83
C GLU A 667 20.86 49.58 -33.96
N THR A 668 20.58 48.33 -34.01
CA THR A 668 21.61 47.27 -34.15
C THR A 668 22.27 47.37 -35.51
N THR A 669 21.52 47.65 -36.58
CA THR A 669 22.08 47.89 -37.92
C THR A 669 23.01 49.11 -37.96
N TYR A 670 22.66 50.19 -37.27
CA TYR A 670 23.52 51.35 -37.14
C TYR A 670 24.84 51.03 -36.42
N LEU A 671 24.76 50.32 -35.32
CA LEU A 671 25.93 49.83 -34.57
C LEU A 671 26.76 48.86 -35.39
N PHE A 672 26.11 47.99 -36.14
CA PHE A 672 26.78 47.02 -37.03
C PHE A 672 27.56 47.75 -38.13
N ILE A 673 26.99 48.78 -38.78
CA ILE A 673 27.69 49.58 -39.79
C ILE A 673 28.88 50.33 -39.16
N GLN A 674 28.77 50.85 -37.96
CA GLN A 674 29.90 51.41 -37.24
C GLN A 674 31.00 50.39 -36.94
N TRP A 675 30.63 49.18 -36.59
CA TRP A 675 31.53 48.12 -36.30
C TRP A 675 32.28 47.67 -37.59
N LEU A 676 31.57 47.41 -38.68
CA LEU A 676 32.13 46.95 -39.94
C LEU A 676 33.16 47.91 -40.56
N LEU A 677 32.93 49.25 -40.40
CA LEU A 677 33.82 50.29 -40.90
C LEU A 677 35.17 50.32 -40.11
N LYS A 678 35.31 49.60 -39.02
CA LYS A 678 36.51 49.47 -38.25
C LYS A 678 37.23 48.10 -38.48
N GLN A 679 36.58 47.15 -39.17
CA GLN A 679 37.13 45.80 -39.30
C GLN A 679 37.98 45.70 -40.60
N ARG A 680 39.22 45.20 -40.43
CA ARG A 680 40.17 45.04 -41.52
C ARG A 680 39.64 44.15 -42.66
N MET A 681 38.82 43.15 -42.34
CA MET A 681 38.27 42.19 -43.31
C MET A 681 37.36 42.83 -44.35
N PHE A 682 36.85 44.04 -44.13
CA PHE A 682 35.99 44.77 -45.11
C PHE A 682 36.74 45.93 -45.78
N LEU A 683 38.01 46.18 -45.44
CA LEU A 683 38.76 47.33 -45.85
C LEU A 683 40.00 46.92 -46.69
N VAL A 684 40.23 47.60 -47.77
CA VAL A 684 41.47 47.60 -48.53
C VAL A 684 42.06 49.01 -48.48
N ASP A 685 43.33 49.17 -48.11
CA ASP A 685 43.97 50.46 -47.91
C ASP A 685 43.19 51.45 -47.06
N ARG A 686 42.55 50.98 -45.99
CA ARG A 686 41.69 51.73 -45.08
C ARG A 686 40.37 52.25 -45.71
N LYS A 687 40.05 51.82 -46.92
CA LYS A 687 38.78 52.13 -47.60
C LYS A 687 37.93 50.87 -47.72
N LEU A 688 36.60 51.02 -47.73
CA LEU A 688 35.70 49.93 -48.03
C LEU A 688 35.98 49.30 -49.38
N VAL A 689 35.96 47.99 -49.45
CA VAL A 689 36.03 47.29 -50.75
C VAL A 689 34.95 47.85 -51.66
N PRO A 690 35.29 48.21 -52.92
CA PRO A 690 34.38 48.92 -53.84
C PRO A 690 32.99 48.25 -54.00
N SER A 691 32.95 46.96 -54.03
CA SER A 691 31.69 46.20 -54.09
C SER A 691 30.87 46.38 -52.79
N TYR A 692 31.49 46.41 -51.63
CA TYR A 692 30.76 46.62 -50.37
C TYR A 692 30.29 48.10 -50.23
N ARG A 693 31.12 49.05 -50.68
CA ARG A 693 30.73 50.44 -50.72
C ARG A 693 29.49 50.65 -51.60
N LEU A 694 29.38 49.96 -52.74
CA LEU A 694 28.25 50.03 -53.62
C LEU A 694 26.97 49.46 -52.97
N VAL A 695 27.07 48.26 -52.38
CA VAL A 695 25.96 47.60 -51.64
C VAL A 695 25.48 48.46 -50.48
N LEU A 696 26.40 48.96 -49.67
CA LEU A 696 26.05 49.82 -48.49
C LEU A 696 25.37 51.13 -48.96
N LYS A 697 25.83 51.70 -50.10
CA LYS A 697 25.20 52.90 -50.68
C LYS A 697 23.80 52.61 -51.20
N GLN A 698 23.62 51.42 -51.85
CA GLN A 698 22.28 50.98 -52.34
C GLN A 698 21.33 50.71 -51.16
N TYR A 699 21.82 50.06 -50.12
CA TYR A 699 21.10 49.85 -48.91
C TYR A 699 20.60 51.19 -48.29
N LEU A 700 21.44 52.17 -48.15
CA LEU A 700 21.05 53.47 -47.66
C LEU A 700 20.09 54.24 -48.58
N LEU A 701 20.16 54.05 -49.90
CA LEU A 701 19.32 54.70 -50.91
C LEU A 701 17.94 54.06 -51.04
N HIS A 702 17.83 52.73 -51.00
CA HIS A 702 16.58 52.04 -51.30
C HIS A 702 15.82 51.72 -50.02
N ASP A 703 16.45 51.13 -49.09
CA ASP A 703 15.78 50.62 -47.90
C ASP A 703 15.64 51.64 -46.77
N HIS A 704 16.58 52.61 -46.69
CA HIS A 704 16.60 53.65 -45.68
C HIS A 704 16.50 55.10 -46.18
N ALA A 705 16.04 55.33 -47.37
CA ALA A 705 15.89 56.64 -47.94
C ALA A 705 15.03 57.59 -47.06
N LYS A 706 14.05 57.10 -46.36
CA LYS A 706 13.25 57.86 -45.43
C LYS A 706 14.08 58.34 -44.23
N ARG A 707 15.02 57.51 -43.74
CA ARG A 707 15.90 57.81 -42.58
C ARG A 707 17.00 58.77 -42.93
N LEU A 708 17.48 58.80 -44.21
CA LEU A 708 18.39 59.84 -44.64
C LEU A 708 17.73 61.24 -44.64
N ARG A 709 16.39 61.28 -44.69
CA ARG A 709 15.58 62.52 -44.58
C ARG A 709 15.19 62.87 -43.16
N ASP A 710 15.25 61.93 -42.26
CA ASP A 710 14.96 62.13 -40.84
C ASP A 710 16.11 62.88 -40.20
N LYS A 711 15.82 63.98 -39.45
CA LYS A 711 16.81 64.87 -38.88
C LYS A 711 17.66 64.20 -37.80
N GLU A 712 17.06 63.34 -36.95
CA GLU A 712 17.76 62.67 -35.89
C GLU A 712 18.67 61.55 -36.44
N TRP A 713 18.15 60.71 -37.37
CA TRP A 713 18.95 59.68 -38.00
C TRP A 713 20.09 60.23 -38.81
N ARG A 714 19.85 61.31 -39.56
CA ARG A 714 20.88 62.04 -40.35
C ARG A 714 22.01 62.50 -39.45
N LYS A 715 21.68 63.12 -38.26
CA LYS A 715 22.69 63.53 -37.30
C LYS A 715 23.54 62.35 -36.82
N ARG A 716 22.92 61.20 -36.57
CA ARG A 716 23.59 59.96 -36.18
C ARG A 716 24.52 59.43 -37.25
N TRP A 717 24.05 59.32 -38.50
CA TRP A 717 24.87 58.84 -39.60
C TRP A 717 26.12 59.74 -39.83
N TYR A 718 25.97 61.04 -39.77
CA TYR A 718 27.11 61.98 -39.87
C TYR A 718 28.04 61.98 -38.64
N ALA A 719 27.60 61.46 -37.48
CA ALA A 719 28.44 61.30 -36.32
C ALA A 719 29.47 60.18 -36.48
N ILE A 720 29.27 59.26 -37.42
CA ILE A 720 30.26 58.23 -37.74
C ILE A 720 31.53 58.88 -38.30
N ARG A 721 32.66 58.70 -37.57
CA ARG A 721 33.94 59.33 -37.87
C ARG A 721 34.74 58.55 -38.94
N ASN A 722 34.12 58.22 -40.08
CA ASN A 722 34.80 57.61 -41.24
C ASN A 722 34.65 58.55 -42.45
N PRO A 723 35.78 59.10 -43.06
CA PRO A 723 35.72 60.08 -44.14
C PRO A 723 35.01 59.52 -45.37
N GLU A 724 35.31 58.33 -45.79
CA GLU A 724 34.73 57.67 -46.95
C GLU A 724 33.26 57.37 -46.77
N PHE A 725 32.84 56.97 -45.58
CA PHE A 725 31.42 56.79 -45.29
C PHE A 725 30.64 58.12 -45.40
N ARG A 726 31.21 59.23 -44.95
CA ARG A 726 30.63 60.53 -45.09
C ARG A 726 30.53 60.99 -46.55
N GLU A 727 31.56 60.71 -47.34
CA GLU A 727 31.52 60.99 -48.78
C GLU A 727 30.41 60.18 -49.45
N MET A 728 30.30 58.92 -49.15
CA MET A 728 29.25 58.05 -49.65
C MET A 728 27.85 58.50 -49.17
N LEU A 729 27.70 59.00 -47.96
CA LEU A 729 26.43 59.60 -47.48
C LEU A 729 26.06 60.82 -48.29
N HIS A 730 27.02 61.71 -48.55
CA HIS A 730 26.80 62.86 -49.41
C HIS A 730 26.37 62.51 -50.85
N GLU A 731 27.01 61.49 -51.38
CA GLU A 731 26.63 60.96 -52.72
C GLU A 731 25.19 60.40 -52.71
N ALA A 732 24.85 59.59 -51.62
CA ALA A 732 23.54 58.97 -51.44
C ALA A 732 22.43 60.05 -51.22
N GLU A 733 22.72 61.09 -50.47
CA GLU A 733 21.79 62.23 -50.33
C GLU A 733 21.54 62.95 -51.64
N LYS A 734 22.62 63.25 -52.36
CA LYS A 734 22.52 63.90 -53.65
C LYS A 734 21.72 63.13 -54.70
N GLU A 735 21.92 61.82 -54.73
CA GLU A 735 21.17 60.89 -55.56
C GLU A 735 19.71 60.74 -55.12
N SER A 736 19.48 60.63 -53.78
CA SER A 736 18.14 60.58 -53.19
C SER A 736 17.29 61.81 -53.50
N SER A 737 17.91 63.03 -53.48
CA SER A 737 17.22 64.25 -53.81
C SER A 737 16.88 64.41 -55.31
N ASN A 738 17.70 63.85 -56.17
CA ASN A 738 17.53 63.90 -57.61
C ASN A 738 16.70 62.73 -58.18
N ALA A 739 16.74 61.56 -57.60
CA ALA A 739 16.06 60.37 -58.07
C ALA A 739 14.55 60.44 -57.88
N VAL A 740 14.06 61.06 -56.84
CA VAL A 740 12.63 61.19 -56.58
C VAL A 740 11.97 62.16 -57.54
N ALA A 741 12.66 63.25 -57.92
CA ALA A 741 12.17 64.21 -58.91
C ALA A 741 12.23 63.63 -60.33
N ARG A 742 13.21 62.84 -60.63
CA ARG A 742 13.33 62.16 -61.98
C ARG A 742 12.41 60.95 -62.15
N PHE A 743 12.24 60.13 -61.06
CA PHE A 743 11.35 59.00 -61.15
C PHE A 743 9.88 59.36 -61.33
N PHE A 744 9.40 60.46 -60.72
CA PHE A 744 8.07 60.99 -60.94
C PHE A 744 7.89 61.70 -62.27
N ARG A 745 8.95 62.17 -62.92
CA ARG A 745 8.87 62.85 -64.28
C ARG A 745 8.98 61.94 -65.43
N GLN A 746 9.77 60.87 -65.40
CA GLN A 746 10.06 60.02 -66.56
C GLN A 746 9.22 58.79 -66.67
N ASN A 747 8.49 58.36 -65.58
CA ASN A 747 7.79 57.05 -65.62
C ASN A 747 6.32 57.11 -65.31
N LYS A 748 5.55 58.11 -65.83
CA LYS A 748 4.07 58.03 -65.71
C LYS A 748 3.47 56.77 -66.41
N GLY A 749 4.21 56.12 -67.30
CA GLY A 749 3.73 54.92 -67.99
C GLY A 749 4.26 53.62 -67.41
N MET A 750 5.51 53.56 -66.81
CA MET A 750 6.10 52.35 -66.27
C MET A 750 5.69 52.10 -64.81
N ALA A 751 5.32 53.16 -64.10
CA ALA A 751 4.74 52.97 -62.74
C ALA A 751 3.45 52.15 -62.78
N VAL A 752 2.68 52.26 -63.84
CA VAL A 752 1.44 51.44 -64.01
C VAL A 752 1.78 50.01 -64.38
N ILE A 753 2.85 49.78 -65.16
CA ILE A 753 3.30 48.44 -65.58
C ILE A 753 4.04 47.74 -64.41
N GLY A 754 4.84 48.47 -63.65
CA GLY A 754 5.50 47.94 -62.47
C GLY A 754 4.51 47.55 -61.33
N LEU A 755 3.42 48.34 -61.20
CA LEU A 755 2.35 48.04 -60.29
C LEU A 755 1.51 46.82 -60.73
N LEU A 756 1.34 46.65 -62.04
CA LEU A 756 0.66 45.49 -62.63
C LEU A 756 1.51 44.21 -62.55
N VAL A 757 2.84 44.30 -62.72
CA VAL A 757 3.77 43.18 -62.53
C VAL A 757 3.91 42.79 -61.08
N MET A 758 3.94 43.73 -60.14
CA MET A 758 3.91 43.44 -58.70
C MET A 758 2.57 42.83 -58.31
N LEU A 759 1.46 43.27 -58.86
CA LEU A 759 0.16 42.66 -58.61
C LEU A 759 0.07 41.23 -59.19
N THR A 760 0.66 40.97 -60.37
CA THR A 760 0.66 39.61 -60.94
C THR A 760 1.65 38.68 -60.28
N VAL A 761 2.80 39.16 -59.82
CA VAL A 761 3.75 38.37 -59.03
C VAL A 761 3.24 38.13 -57.57
N GLY A 762 2.57 39.12 -56.97
CA GLY A 762 1.88 39.01 -55.71
C GLY A 762 0.74 38.01 -55.75
N THR A 763 -0.04 37.97 -56.80
CA THR A 763 -1.14 37.01 -56.99
C THR A 763 -0.65 35.59 -57.30
N VAL A 764 0.40 35.43 -58.12
CA VAL A 764 1.03 34.11 -58.37
C VAL A 764 1.75 33.58 -57.12
N GLY A 765 2.46 34.42 -56.35
CA GLY A 765 3.04 34.07 -55.09
C GLY A 765 2.00 33.75 -54.00
N GLY A 766 0.91 34.53 -53.96
CA GLY A 766 -0.21 34.30 -53.07
C GLY A 766 -0.97 33.00 -53.36
N VAL A 767 -1.17 32.68 -54.65
CA VAL A 767 -1.82 31.43 -55.08
C VAL A 767 -0.91 30.24 -54.84
N MET A 768 0.41 30.32 -55.01
CA MET A 768 1.33 29.25 -54.67
C MET A 768 1.47 29.01 -53.13
N LEU A 769 1.38 30.06 -52.33
CA LEU A 769 1.34 29.93 -50.86
C LEU A 769 -0.02 29.40 -50.38
N TYR A 770 -1.11 29.78 -51.06
CA TYR A 770 -2.46 29.29 -50.72
C TYR A 770 -2.65 27.81 -51.13
N SER A 771 -2.04 27.37 -52.22
CA SER A 771 -2.13 25.97 -52.68
C SER A 771 -1.25 25.01 -51.88
N LYS A 772 -0.22 25.51 -51.13
CA LYS A 772 0.59 24.70 -50.20
C LYS A 772 0.01 24.61 -48.80
N SER A 773 -1.03 25.39 -48.46
CA SER A 773 -1.66 25.35 -47.13
C SER A 773 -2.92 24.48 -47.07
N GLN A 774 -3.31 23.82 -48.15
CA GLN A 774 -4.42 22.86 -48.13
C GLN A 774 -3.93 21.42 -48.19
N ALA A 775 -3.39 20.95 -47.10
CA ALA A 775 -3.41 19.52 -46.74
C ALA A 775 -4.67 19.25 -45.91
N PRO A 776 -5.42 18.17 -46.13
CA PRO A 776 -6.71 17.97 -45.47
C PRO A 776 -6.50 17.67 -43.96
N ILE A 777 -7.09 18.53 -43.15
CA ILE A 777 -7.26 18.31 -41.73
C ILE A 777 -8.40 17.31 -41.56
N PRO A 778 -8.27 16.24 -40.79
CA PRO A 778 -9.39 15.35 -40.47
C PRO A 778 -10.47 16.10 -39.70
N ALA A 779 -11.71 15.90 -40.12
CA ALA A 779 -12.88 16.51 -39.52
C ALA A 779 -13.01 16.22 -38.04
N THR A 780 -12.89 17.25 -37.21
CA THR A 780 -13.41 17.28 -35.87
C THR A 780 -14.82 17.83 -35.87
N LEU A 781 -15.73 17.12 -35.25
CA LEU A 781 -17.12 17.48 -35.00
C LEU A 781 -17.25 18.86 -34.32
N PRO A 782 -18.33 19.60 -34.56
CA PRO A 782 -18.47 20.96 -34.04
C PRO A 782 -18.68 21.00 -32.56
N ALA A 783 -17.89 21.82 -31.90
CA ALA A 783 -18.10 22.18 -30.50
C ALA A 783 -19.34 23.09 -30.42
N THR A 784 -20.31 22.68 -29.65
CA THR A 784 -21.43 23.49 -29.18
C THR A 784 -20.90 24.61 -28.29
N GLU A 785 -21.22 25.83 -28.63
CA GLU A 785 -21.08 27.01 -27.79
C GLU A 785 -21.89 26.79 -26.51
N THR A 786 -21.22 26.82 -25.35
CA THR A 786 -21.86 27.01 -24.05
C THR A 786 -21.34 28.29 -23.42
N THR A 787 -22.23 29.20 -23.23
CA THR A 787 -22.10 30.43 -22.46
C THR A 787 -21.63 30.12 -21.04
N PRO A 788 -20.82 30.99 -20.40
CA PRO A 788 -20.38 30.81 -19.03
C PRO A 788 -21.51 31.12 -18.06
N VAL A 789 -21.97 30.09 -17.39
CA VAL A 789 -22.80 30.24 -16.19
C VAL A 789 -21.83 30.22 -15.00
N THR A 790 -21.76 31.34 -14.33
CA THR A 790 -21.20 31.46 -12.98
C THR A 790 -22.10 30.68 -12.02
N GLY A 791 -21.65 29.52 -11.58
CA GLY A 791 -22.27 28.69 -10.54
C GLY A 791 -21.19 28.26 -9.55
N ALA A 792 -21.47 28.47 -8.28
CA ALA A 792 -20.62 28.23 -7.13
C ALA A 792 -19.93 26.85 -7.18
N VAL A 793 -18.67 26.85 -6.76
CA VAL A 793 -17.92 25.65 -6.42
C VAL A 793 -18.63 24.99 -5.21
N GLU A 794 -19.38 23.94 -5.45
CA GLU A 794 -19.74 23.01 -4.40
C GLU A 794 -18.51 22.16 -4.08
N ASP A 795 -18.10 22.28 -2.83
CA ASP A 795 -17.14 21.41 -2.20
C ASP A 795 -17.54 19.94 -2.41
N VAL A 796 -16.77 19.23 -3.21
CA VAL A 796 -16.82 17.78 -3.25
C VAL A 796 -16.15 17.30 -1.97
N THR A 797 -16.93 17.15 -0.91
CA THR A 797 -16.55 16.39 0.28
C THR A 797 -16.19 14.97 -0.17
N PRO A 798 -15.01 14.44 0.21
CA PRO A 798 -14.70 13.06 -0.03
C PRO A 798 -15.74 12.21 0.70
N ILE A 799 -16.37 11.28 -0.01
CA ILE A 799 -17.25 10.27 0.57
C ILE A 799 -16.35 9.43 1.50
N PHE A 800 -16.40 9.72 2.78
CA PHE A 800 -15.93 8.82 3.82
C PHE A 800 -16.77 7.56 3.72
N VAL A 801 -16.18 6.47 3.25
CA VAL A 801 -16.72 5.14 3.43
C VAL A 801 -16.84 4.94 4.94
N GLU A 802 -18.07 4.77 5.45
CA GLU A 802 -18.29 4.56 6.87
C GLU A 802 -17.45 3.38 7.35
N LYS A 803 -16.77 3.58 8.46
CA LYS A 803 -15.91 2.62 9.17
C LYS A 803 -16.58 1.25 9.42
N GLY A 804 -17.89 1.16 9.30
CA GLY A 804 -18.67 -0.06 9.46
C GLY A 804 -18.54 -1.08 8.30
N GLN A 805 -18.04 -0.72 7.11
CA GLN A 805 -17.82 -1.67 6.02
C GLN A 805 -16.41 -2.31 6.05
N ALA A 806 -15.43 -1.65 6.67
CA ALA A 806 -14.11 -2.23 6.88
C ALA A 806 -14.12 -3.28 8.01
N ASP A 807 -14.91 -3.06 9.06
CA ASP A 807 -15.04 -3.99 10.19
C ASP A 807 -15.71 -5.32 9.80
N SER A 808 -16.44 -5.37 8.68
CA SER A 808 -17.08 -6.62 8.21
C SER A 808 -16.09 -7.63 7.63
N ILE A 809 -14.90 -7.19 7.20
CA ILE A 809 -13.86 -8.08 6.68
C ILE A 809 -12.98 -8.62 7.81
N GLU A 810 -12.70 -7.79 8.82
CA GLU A 810 -11.94 -8.20 10.00
C GLU A 810 -12.69 -9.19 10.91
N ASN A 811 -14.02 -9.20 10.86
CA ASN A 811 -14.87 -10.09 11.64
C ASN A 811 -15.36 -11.33 10.89
N THR A 812 -14.89 -11.58 9.69
CA THR A 812 -15.24 -12.81 8.98
C THR A 812 -14.57 -14.00 9.66
N PRO A 813 -15.32 -14.95 10.20
CA PRO A 813 -14.74 -16.11 10.89
C PRO A 813 -13.84 -16.90 9.95
N ILE A 814 -12.69 -17.32 10.44
CA ILE A 814 -11.66 -17.98 9.61
C ILE A 814 -12.14 -19.29 8.99
N TYR A 815 -13.16 -19.93 9.56
CA TYR A 815 -13.75 -21.10 8.99
C TYR A 815 -14.27 -20.89 7.55
N MET A 816 -14.71 -19.67 7.21
CA MET A 816 -15.07 -19.32 5.83
C MET A 816 -13.86 -19.34 4.89
N LEU A 817 -12.67 -19.06 5.43
CA LEU A 817 -11.40 -19.13 4.69
C LEU A 817 -10.89 -20.57 4.55
N LEU A 818 -11.35 -21.48 5.41
CA LEU A 818 -10.96 -22.89 5.42
C LEU A 818 -11.86 -23.79 4.57
N GLN A 819 -12.93 -23.26 4.00
CA GLN A 819 -13.81 -24.02 3.11
C GLN A 819 -13.27 -24.05 1.66
N PRO A 820 -13.37 -25.20 0.95
CA PRO A 820 -13.05 -25.25 -0.46
C PRO A 820 -14.04 -24.37 -1.24
N ASN A 821 -13.55 -23.50 -2.10
CA ASN A 821 -14.24 -22.54 -2.96
C ASN A 821 -15.68 -22.91 -3.32
N VAL A 822 -16.65 -22.45 -2.55
CA VAL A 822 -18.04 -22.36 -3.01
C VAL A 822 -18.08 -21.09 -3.86
N LYS A 823 -18.19 -21.25 -5.17
CA LYS A 823 -18.46 -20.12 -6.07
C LYS A 823 -19.73 -19.42 -5.58
N PRO A 824 -19.74 -18.08 -5.44
CA PRO A 824 -20.96 -17.38 -5.13
C PRO A 824 -21.97 -17.70 -6.22
N VAL A 825 -23.12 -18.28 -5.85
CA VAL A 825 -24.27 -18.44 -6.71
C VAL A 825 -24.80 -17.03 -6.91
N ILE A 826 -24.49 -16.44 -8.04
CA ILE A 826 -25.17 -15.22 -8.50
C ILE A 826 -26.61 -15.66 -8.75
N ALA A 827 -27.51 -15.25 -7.89
CA ALA A 827 -28.94 -15.40 -8.10
C ALA A 827 -29.28 -14.61 -9.36
N SER A 828 -29.48 -15.29 -10.48
CA SER A 828 -30.06 -14.73 -11.67
C SER A 828 -31.50 -14.39 -11.33
N SER A 829 -31.82 -13.10 -11.31
CA SER A 829 -33.18 -12.62 -11.30
C SER A 829 -33.92 -13.17 -12.53
N VAL A 830 -34.84 -14.05 -12.29
CA VAL A 830 -35.83 -14.48 -13.28
C VAL A 830 -36.87 -13.38 -13.39
N PRO A 831 -37.17 -12.86 -14.60
CA PRO A 831 -38.27 -11.95 -14.76
C PRO A 831 -39.57 -12.72 -14.58
N THR A 832 -40.41 -12.23 -13.69
CA THR A 832 -41.81 -12.67 -13.59
C THR A 832 -42.59 -12.11 -14.78
N GLU A 833 -43.15 -12.98 -15.59
CA GLU A 833 -44.42 -12.68 -16.24
C GLU A 833 -45.56 -12.79 -15.25
#